data_fbf3f73f65a23293daccd3d47abbf8fa
#
_entry.id   fbf3f73f65a23293daccd3d47abbf8fa
#
_cell.length_a   1.000
_cell.length_b   1.000
_cell.length_c   1.000
_cell.angle_alpha   90.00
_cell.angle_beta   90.00
_cell.angle_gamma   90.00
#
_symmetry.space_group_name_H-M   'P 1'
#
loop_
_entity.id
_entity.type
_entity.pdbx_description
1 polymer ?
#
loop_
_entity_poly.entity_id
_entity_poly.type
_entity_poly.pdbx_seq_one_letter_code
_entity_poly.pdbx_strand_id
1 'polypeptide(L)'
;MKLASVILDIPTQALDAPYTYALPDVGEDDAVCASICGYSETASLFDDDGLAACEEGASADDAPFAREYPVEVGCAVLVPFGRRQAIGFVIDVFEAGVPGGDVWPRGLDPRKVKSIVRGLSKPYFDEEGAACAQWLAARYIAPLSACVRLFTPPGGVPRMVHGRDGRWRLEEPKIGEVDDRWVVAGPALDEFEPRRNAVRQEAIVSAVRTGELRVSELSAQIGAVSSTLRTLESKGVVRIVRRRRMRGVPEGAQGAVAGTSDDGATRDAAGDEPAAFTPSPKPALTPGQESALAAIDRAREHACGEVVVVDGVTGSGKTELYLRAIEETLAAGRTACVLVPEISLTPQTVGRFRGRFGDMVAVMHSRMSQGERYDQWDFIRSGAARVVVGARSALFTPLANVGLIVIDEEHEGSYKQDSAPRYDARDVARWMVERSGGVLVLGSATPSIEALYACEQEERWTKVDLPDRANGKPLPEVEVVDMAAEFRGGSRAMFSRKLVEGLREELSLGRKAVLLLNQRGFAKFLLCRDCGFVPTCPSCDTSLTYHERGRMLVCHHCGHTVGAPAVCPECGSPYLKKFGAGTQRVEAELRALLDGMPGVGSGVPIIRMDADTTSGKGAHERLLEEFASADAAVLLGTQMIAKGLDFEDVTLVGVINADTQLHLPDYRAAERTFSLIEQVAGRAGRADLPGRVLVQTYEADNVAIRAAAAYDRARFLRAELPKRRILLYPPFVRMANVLVWGKDEPAVRTSAEKLFGELSVRIRDFGGDGWSVLPASPCVLAKLRGVYRWHVVVKCPPADGLSRVVEPLFRARVPEEGVNVAVDVDPNDLL
;
A
#
# COMPACT_ATOMS: atom_id res chain seq x y z
N MET A 1 10.22 36.43 17.52
CA MET A 1 8.84 35.92 17.42
C MET A 1 8.89 34.53 16.84
N LYS A 2 8.32 33.54 17.53
CA LYS A 2 8.24 32.16 17.02
C LYS A 2 7.07 32.05 16.06
N LEU A 3 7.32 31.48 14.89
CA LEU A 3 6.36 31.29 13.82
C LEU A 3 6.25 29.81 13.45
N ALA A 4 5.09 29.40 12.97
CA ALA A 4 4.84 28.08 12.44
C ALA A 4 4.36 28.16 11.00
N SER A 5 4.89 27.29 10.16
CA SER A 5 4.38 27.00 8.83
C SER A 5 3.33 25.91 8.92
N VAL A 6 2.10 26.21 8.54
CA VAL A 6 0.93 25.33 8.74
C VAL A 6 0.28 25.05 7.38
N ILE A 7 0.11 23.77 7.06
CA ILE A 7 -0.71 23.34 5.93
C ILE A 7 -2.13 23.06 6.40
N LEU A 8 -3.11 23.66 5.74
CA LEU A 8 -4.52 23.46 6.07
C LEU A 8 -4.99 22.07 5.64
N ASP A 9 -5.82 21.46 6.46
CA ASP A 9 -6.45 20.16 6.17
C ASP A 9 -7.62 20.30 5.19
N ILE A 10 -7.35 20.90 4.04
CA ILE A 10 -8.30 21.14 2.97
C ILE A 10 -7.69 20.65 1.66
N PRO A 11 -8.17 19.53 1.11
CA PRO A 11 -7.57 18.91 -0.08
C PRO A 11 -7.99 19.66 -1.38
N THR A 12 -7.73 20.95 -1.47
CA THR A 12 -7.99 21.76 -2.66
C THR A 12 -6.70 22.40 -3.13
N GLN A 13 -6.40 22.30 -4.42
CA GLN A 13 -5.18 22.90 -5.01
C GLN A 13 -5.07 24.42 -4.78
N ALA A 14 -6.18 25.12 -4.70
CA ALA A 14 -6.20 26.55 -4.47
C ALA A 14 -5.69 26.99 -3.08
N LEU A 15 -5.71 26.07 -2.10
CA LEU A 15 -5.29 26.29 -0.72
C LEU A 15 -4.09 25.43 -0.33
N ASP A 16 -3.45 24.80 -1.31
CA ASP A 16 -2.35 23.86 -1.10
C ASP A 16 -1.00 24.58 -1.01
N ALA A 17 -0.92 25.53 -0.11
CA ALA A 17 0.31 26.23 0.23
C ALA A 17 0.39 26.39 1.75
N PRO A 18 1.60 26.34 2.32
CA PRO A 18 1.79 26.59 3.75
C PRO A 18 1.43 28.04 4.08
N TYR A 19 0.73 28.21 5.21
CA TYR A 19 0.39 29.51 5.79
C TYR A 19 1.20 29.74 7.05
N THR A 20 1.68 30.97 7.24
CA THR A 20 2.47 31.34 8.41
C THR A 20 1.58 31.88 9.52
N TYR A 21 1.72 31.31 10.72
CA TYR A 21 1.05 31.71 11.95
C TYR A 21 2.06 31.96 13.06
N ALA A 22 1.71 32.85 13.98
CA ALA A 22 2.46 33.00 15.23
C ALA A 22 2.14 31.88 16.21
N LEU A 23 3.12 31.40 16.94
CA LEU A 23 2.88 30.54 18.09
C LEU A 23 2.19 31.34 19.19
N PRO A 24 1.27 30.71 19.96
CA PRO A 24 0.72 31.36 21.15
C PRO A 24 1.88 31.65 22.12
N ASP A 25 1.89 32.86 22.69
CA ASP A 25 2.83 33.20 23.75
C ASP A 25 2.54 32.33 24.98
N VAL A 26 3.46 31.46 25.37
CA VAL A 26 3.40 30.72 26.62
C VAL A 26 3.82 31.69 27.73
N GLY A 27 2.93 32.60 28.10
CA GLY A 27 3.10 33.52 29.20
C GLY A 27 2.29 33.07 30.40
N GLU A 28 2.96 33.01 31.55
CA GLU A 28 2.32 32.87 32.85
C GLU A 28 1.22 33.92 32.98
N ASP A 29 -0.07 33.50 32.86
CA ASP A 29 -1.22 33.98 33.63
C ASP A 29 -2.55 33.66 32.91
N ASP A 30 -3.47 33.13 33.64
CA ASP A 30 -4.87 32.78 33.32
C ASP A 30 -5.78 33.97 32.90
N ALA A 31 -5.22 35.07 32.38
CA ALA A 31 -6.00 36.32 32.14
C ALA A 31 -6.28 36.60 30.64
N VAL A 32 -5.82 35.78 29.68
CA VAL A 32 -5.87 36.12 28.24
C VAL A 32 -7.16 35.64 27.54
N CYS A 33 -7.98 34.84 28.18
CA CYS A 33 -9.24 34.37 27.57
C CYS A 33 -10.32 35.47 27.37
N ALA A 34 -10.19 36.62 28.04
CA ALA A 34 -11.19 37.70 27.99
C ALA A 34 -10.86 38.83 26.98
N SER A 35 -9.63 38.90 26.43
CA SER A 35 -9.18 40.05 25.65
C SER A 35 -9.15 39.83 24.11
N ILE A 36 -9.43 38.63 23.60
CA ILE A 36 -9.37 38.35 22.16
C ILE A 36 -10.71 38.57 21.44
N CYS A 37 -11.77 38.97 22.13
CA CYS A 37 -13.05 39.40 21.54
C CYS A 37 -13.10 40.88 21.14
N GLY A 38 -12.01 41.65 21.22
CA GLY A 38 -11.93 43.06 20.83
C GLY A 38 -11.79 43.25 19.33
N TYR A 39 -12.88 43.30 18.60
CA TYR A 39 -12.90 43.80 17.23
C TYR A 39 -12.82 45.33 17.24
N SER A 40 -11.71 45.91 16.76
CA SER A 40 -11.71 47.32 16.33
C SER A 40 -12.17 47.37 14.88
N GLU A 41 -13.22 48.18 14.69
CA GLU A 41 -13.76 48.60 13.41
C GLU A 41 -12.67 49.28 12.56
N THR A 42 -12.37 48.71 11.42
CA THR A 42 -12.11 49.43 10.14
C THR A 42 -11.77 48.44 9.04
N ALA A 43 -12.71 48.17 8.19
CA ALA A 43 -12.58 48.07 6.72
C ALA A 43 -13.85 47.45 6.14
N SER A 44 -14.71 48.36 5.67
CA SER A 44 -15.79 48.05 4.78
C SER A 44 -15.29 47.52 3.46
N LEU A 45 -15.83 46.42 3.00
CA LEU A 45 -16.17 46.08 1.60
C LEU A 45 -16.61 44.61 1.55
N PHE A 46 -17.89 44.45 1.67
CA PHE A 46 -18.85 43.48 1.16
C PHE A 46 -20.00 43.26 2.16
N ASP A 47 -21.17 43.54 1.68
CA ASP A 47 -22.42 43.74 2.39
C ASP A 47 -22.96 42.54 3.18
N ASP A 48 -23.64 42.94 4.27
CA ASP A 48 -24.75 42.35 5.04
C ASP A 48 -25.14 40.89 4.90
N ASP A 49 -24.99 40.15 6.04
CA ASP A 49 -26.14 39.71 6.82
C ASP A 49 -25.66 38.87 8.07
N GLY A 50 -26.08 39.30 9.25
CA GLY A 50 -26.33 38.42 10.40
C GLY A 50 -25.21 38.24 11.42
N LEU A 51 -24.89 39.23 12.20
CA LEU A 51 -24.27 39.12 13.53
C LEU A 51 -25.29 38.60 14.55
N ALA A 52 -25.12 37.37 15.01
CA ALA A 52 -25.78 36.89 16.22
C ALA A 52 -24.75 36.80 17.36
N ALA A 53 -25.10 37.40 18.47
CA ALA A 53 -24.32 37.55 19.67
C ALA A 53 -23.89 36.22 20.29
N CYS A 54 -22.67 36.18 20.86
CA CYS A 54 -22.21 35.12 21.73
C CYS A 54 -22.98 35.27 23.08
N GLU A 55 -23.77 34.27 23.40
CA GLU A 55 -24.33 34.16 24.78
C GLU A 55 -23.21 33.65 25.70
N GLU A 56 -22.94 34.43 26.74
CA GLU A 56 -22.17 34.04 27.93
C GLU A 56 -22.94 32.95 28.68
N GLY A 57 -22.29 31.80 28.91
CA GLY A 57 -22.83 30.77 29.80
C GLY A 57 -22.57 29.32 29.43
N ALA A 58 -21.33 28.96 29.10
CA ALA A 58 -20.93 27.57 29.19
C ALA A 58 -19.79 27.45 30.22
N SER A 59 -20.02 26.62 31.27
CA SER A 59 -19.01 26.33 32.26
C SER A 59 -17.79 25.66 31.59
N ALA A 60 -16.61 25.93 32.11
CA ALA A 60 -15.34 25.41 31.58
C ALA A 60 -15.25 23.85 31.53
N ASP A 61 -16.22 23.17 32.17
CA ASP A 61 -16.28 21.70 32.22
C ASP A 61 -17.00 21.05 31.02
N ASP A 62 -17.66 21.83 30.16
CA ASP A 62 -18.40 21.32 28.99
C ASP A 62 -17.67 21.47 27.63
N ALA A 63 -16.42 21.89 27.64
CA ALA A 63 -15.64 21.99 26.41
C ALA A 63 -15.10 20.61 25.99
N PRO A 64 -15.43 20.09 24.79
CA PRO A 64 -15.04 18.76 24.33
C PRO A 64 -13.54 18.57 24.10
N PHE A 65 -12.69 19.57 24.34
CA PHE A 65 -11.23 19.50 24.26
C PHE A 65 -10.62 20.09 25.53
N ALA A 66 -10.56 19.28 26.60
CA ALA A 66 -10.01 19.70 27.88
C ALA A 66 -8.46 19.76 27.92
N ARG A 67 -7.75 19.23 26.91
CA ARG A 67 -6.28 19.23 26.86
C ARG A 67 -5.77 20.18 25.78
N GLU A 68 -4.90 21.08 26.17
CA GLU A 68 -4.09 21.91 25.28
C GLU A 68 -2.73 21.21 25.07
N TYR A 69 -2.29 21.14 23.83
CA TYR A 69 -1.02 20.52 23.46
C TYR A 69 -0.03 21.62 23.02
N PRO A 70 1.27 21.50 23.36
CA PRO A 70 2.29 22.37 22.81
C PRO A 70 2.32 22.30 21.29
N VAL A 71 2.61 23.42 20.65
CA VAL A 71 2.66 23.52 19.20
C VAL A 71 4.08 23.21 18.72
N GLU A 72 4.21 22.06 18.08
CA GLU A 72 5.48 21.52 17.54
C GLU A 72 5.24 21.01 16.12
N VAL A 73 6.33 20.72 15.38
CA VAL A 73 6.24 20.10 14.06
C VAL A 73 5.46 18.78 14.18
N GLY A 74 4.53 18.55 13.26
CA GLY A 74 3.69 17.35 13.25
C GLY A 74 2.39 17.43 14.04
N CYS A 75 2.18 18.48 14.84
CA CYS A 75 0.94 18.69 15.57
C CYS A 75 -0.22 19.10 14.66
N ALA A 76 -1.43 18.62 14.96
CA ALA A 76 -2.65 19.25 14.48
C ALA A 76 -2.93 20.51 15.28
N VAL A 77 -3.29 21.60 14.62
CA VAL A 77 -3.58 22.90 15.23
C VAL A 77 -4.89 23.48 14.72
N LEU A 78 -5.56 24.25 15.58
CA LEU A 78 -6.70 25.06 15.20
C LEU A 78 -6.21 26.47 14.83
N VAL A 79 -6.51 26.92 13.62
CA VAL A 79 -6.06 28.22 13.11
C VAL A 79 -7.20 29.05 12.57
N PRO A 80 -7.13 30.40 12.68
CA PRO A 80 -8.08 31.27 12.03
C PRO A 80 -7.84 31.34 10.53
N PHE A 81 -8.86 31.04 9.73
CA PHE A 81 -8.79 31.07 8.26
C PHE A 81 -9.99 31.81 7.68
N GLY A 82 -9.74 32.98 7.10
CA GLY A 82 -10.81 33.88 6.64
C GLY A 82 -11.71 34.29 7.82
N ARG A 83 -12.99 34.05 7.68
CA ARG A 83 -14.04 34.29 8.72
C ARG A 83 -14.36 33.05 9.56
N ARG A 84 -13.59 31.97 9.43
CA ARG A 84 -13.82 30.69 10.14
C ARG A 84 -12.51 30.16 10.71
N GLN A 85 -12.63 29.11 11.51
CA GLN A 85 -11.48 28.32 11.95
C GLN A 85 -11.29 27.11 11.03
N ALA A 86 -10.07 26.65 10.91
CA ALA A 86 -9.69 25.46 10.17
C ALA A 86 -8.68 24.64 10.96
N ILE A 87 -8.62 23.35 10.68
CA ILE A 87 -7.55 22.50 11.18
C ILE A 87 -6.38 22.57 10.19
N GLY A 88 -5.17 22.64 10.72
CA GLY A 88 -3.95 22.53 9.95
C GLY A 88 -2.94 21.64 10.66
N PHE A 89 -1.87 21.31 9.95
CA PHE A 89 -0.73 20.57 10.48
C PHE A 89 0.51 21.45 10.42
N VAL A 90 1.27 21.49 11.50
CA VAL A 90 2.53 22.21 11.57
C VAL A 90 3.59 21.41 10.83
N ILE A 91 4.20 22.02 9.82
CA ILE A 91 5.25 21.38 9.00
C ILE A 91 6.64 21.99 9.24
N ASP A 92 6.69 23.14 9.91
CA ASP A 92 7.95 23.82 10.26
C ASP A 92 7.71 24.82 11.38
N VAL A 93 8.71 25.04 12.24
CA VAL A 93 8.70 26.05 13.31
C VAL A 93 10.03 26.82 13.25
N PHE A 94 9.98 28.14 13.15
CA PHE A 94 11.17 28.98 13.00
C PHE A 94 11.05 30.30 13.77
N GLU A 95 12.19 30.95 14.01
CA GLU A 95 12.26 32.24 14.69
C GLU A 95 12.54 33.35 13.65
N ALA A 96 11.69 34.39 13.64
CA ALA A 96 11.85 35.51 12.76
C ALA A 96 12.04 36.83 13.52
N GLY A 97 12.83 37.75 12.94
CA GLY A 97 13.02 39.10 13.47
C GLY A 97 13.95 39.21 14.69
N VAL A 98 14.81 38.21 14.93
CA VAL A 98 15.84 38.23 15.99
C VAL A 98 17.22 38.26 15.34
N PRO A 99 18.26 38.96 15.91
CA PRO A 99 19.61 38.88 15.40
C PRO A 99 20.13 37.44 15.43
N GLY A 100 20.43 36.88 14.24
CA GLY A 100 20.84 35.49 14.08
C GLY A 100 19.68 34.49 13.82
N GLY A 101 18.41 34.93 13.84
CA GLY A 101 17.24 34.16 13.44
C GLY A 101 16.94 34.29 11.96
N ASP A 102 15.95 33.49 11.49
CA ASP A 102 15.54 33.49 10.11
C ASP A 102 14.95 34.85 9.67
N VAL A 103 15.25 35.21 8.44
CA VAL A 103 14.69 36.42 7.84
C VAL A 103 13.20 36.20 7.61
N TRP A 104 12.37 37.22 7.82
CA TRP A 104 10.95 37.17 7.51
C TRP A 104 10.71 36.61 6.11
N PRO A 105 9.78 35.67 5.93
CA PRO A 105 9.42 35.16 4.61
C PRO A 105 9.09 36.31 3.67
N ARG A 106 9.64 36.30 2.44
CA ARG A 106 9.44 37.36 1.46
C ARG A 106 7.96 37.58 1.20
N GLY A 107 7.49 38.85 1.36
CA GLY A 107 6.10 39.22 1.13
C GLY A 107 5.17 39.06 2.32
N LEU A 108 5.65 38.59 3.46
CA LEU A 108 4.86 38.49 4.69
C LEU A 108 4.86 39.82 5.43
N ASP A 109 3.67 40.38 5.69
CA ASP A 109 3.51 41.55 6.55
C ASP A 109 3.34 41.07 8.01
N PRO A 110 4.29 41.38 8.93
CA PRO A 110 4.23 40.95 10.32
C PRO A 110 2.93 41.31 11.03
N ARG A 111 2.30 42.40 10.63
CA ARG A 111 1.05 42.89 11.23
C ARG A 111 -0.17 42.08 10.85
N LYS A 112 -0.07 41.23 9.80
CA LYS A 112 -1.16 40.39 9.31
C LYS A 112 -1.04 38.95 9.75
N VAL A 113 0.04 38.59 10.43
CA VAL A 113 0.25 37.24 10.96
C VAL A 113 -0.72 37.00 12.12
N LYS A 114 -1.60 36.02 11.96
CA LYS A 114 -2.54 35.58 12.99
C LYS A 114 -1.88 34.55 13.88
N SER A 115 -2.31 34.45 15.13
CA SER A 115 -1.83 33.43 16.05
C SER A 115 -2.59 32.11 15.88
N ILE A 116 -1.91 31.00 16.14
CA ILE A 116 -2.55 29.69 16.31
C ILE A 116 -3.49 29.78 17.51
N VAL A 117 -4.71 29.30 17.38
CA VAL A 117 -5.70 29.31 18.46
C VAL A 117 -5.31 28.35 19.55
N ARG A 118 -4.94 27.12 19.19
CA ARG A 118 -4.42 26.09 20.11
C ARG A 118 -3.87 24.88 19.39
N GLY A 119 -3.03 24.08 20.07
CA GLY A 119 -2.65 22.73 19.69
C GLY A 119 -3.76 21.72 19.96
N LEU A 120 -4.02 20.83 19.02
CA LEU A 120 -5.10 19.83 19.08
C LEU A 120 -4.59 18.41 19.30
N SER A 121 -3.32 18.16 19.12
CA SER A 121 -2.72 16.83 19.26
C SER A 121 -1.26 16.87 19.65
N LYS A 122 -0.74 15.73 20.14
CA LYS A 122 0.70 15.45 20.14
C LYS A 122 1.18 15.38 18.69
N PRO A 123 2.50 15.51 18.41
CA PRO A 123 3.06 15.33 17.08
C PRO A 123 2.67 13.98 16.47
N TYR A 124 2.20 14.00 15.24
CA TYR A 124 1.94 12.78 14.46
C TYR A 124 3.18 12.33 13.70
N PHE A 125 4.05 13.27 13.34
CA PHE A 125 5.29 13.07 12.61
C PHE A 125 6.32 14.10 13.07
N ASP A 126 7.56 13.85 12.76
CA ASP A 126 8.69 14.72 13.02
C ASP A 126 9.09 15.59 11.81
N GLU A 127 10.23 16.27 11.89
CA GLU A 127 10.77 17.09 10.80
C GLU A 127 11.07 16.25 9.54
N GLU A 128 11.52 15.00 9.70
CA GLU A 128 11.77 14.09 8.57
C GLU A 128 10.46 13.68 7.89
N GLY A 129 9.38 13.43 8.64
CA GLY A 129 8.05 13.19 8.11
C GLY A 129 7.49 14.41 7.36
N ALA A 130 7.71 15.63 7.87
CA ALA A 130 7.34 16.87 7.19
C ALA A 130 8.12 17.05 5.88
N ALA A 131 9.45 16.80 5.90
CA ALA A 131 10.29 16.86 4.72
C ALA A 131 9.88 15.80 3.67
N CYS A 132 9.52 14.59 4.10
CA CYS A 132 9.00 13.54 3.22
C CYS A 132 7.68 13.95 2.56
N ALA A 133 6.75 14.55 3.31
CA ALA A 133 5.48 15.02 2.77
C ALA A 133 5.70 16.13 1.72
N GLN A 134 6.62 17.06 1.95
CA GLN A 134 6.98 18.11 0.99
C GLN A 134 7.62 17.52 -0.28
N TRP A 135 8.55 16.56 -0.11
CA TRP A 135 9.16 15.87 -1.23
C TRP A 135 8.12 15.09 -2.06
N LEU A 136 7.20 14.38 -1.39
CA LEU A 136 6.10 13.67 -2.05
C LEU A 136 5.24 14.61 -2.89
N ALA A 137 4.87 15.77 -2.32
CA ALA A 137 4.06 16.77 -3.03
C ALA A 137 4.74 17.26 -4.31
N ALA A 138 6.03 17.55 -4.22
CA ALA A 138 6.83 17.99 -5.36
C ALA A 138 7.08 16.87 -6.38
N ARG A 139 7.44 15.65 -5.90
CA ARG A 139 7.79 14.50 -6.74
C ARG A 139 6.61 13.97 -7.55
N TYR A 140 5.42 13.94 -6.93
CA TYR A 140 4.21 13.36 -7.52
C TYR A 140 3.16 14.39 -7.95
N ILE A 141 3.49 15.68 -7.88
CA ILE A 141 2.59 16.81 -8.24
C ILE A 141 1.25 16.62 -7.52
N ALA A 142 1.33 16.36 -6.23
CA ALA A 142 0.18 16.07 -5.39
C ALA A 142 -0.05 17.17 -4.35
N PRO A 143 -1.29 17.35 -3.85
CA PRO A 143 -1.55 18.30 -2.78
C PRO A 143 -0.74 17.97 -1.53
N LEU A 144 -0.05 18.96 -0.97
CA LEU A 144 0.77 18.80 0.24
C LEU A 144 -0.08 18.35 1.44
N SER A 145 -1.30 18.88 1.56
CA SER A 145 -2.26 18.45 2.58
C SER A 145 -2.58 16.95 2.51
N ALA A 146 -2.69 16.41 1.29
CA ALA A 146 -2.91 14.96 1.09
C ALA A 146 -1.64 14.15 1.43
N CYS A 147 -0.45 14.70 1.18
CA CYS A 147 0.81 14.05 1.55
C CYS A 147 1.02 14.02 3.07
N VAL A 148 0.77 15.12 3.77
CA VAL A 148 0.83 15.18 5.24
C VAL A 148 -0.15 14.20 5.90
N ARG A 149 -1.32 14.02 5.32
CA ARG A 149 -2.33 13.05 5.80
C ARG A 149 -1.84 11.60 5.81
N LEU A 150 -0.85 11.23 5.02
CA LEU A 150 -0.25 9.89 5.05
C LEU A 150 0.41 9.58 6.39
N PHE A 151 0.96 10.58 7.05
CA PHE A 151 1.69 10.47 8.32
C PHE A 151 0.79 10.58 9.55
N THR A 152 -0.53 10.74 9.37
CA THR A 152 -1.46 10.87 10.49
C THR A 152 -2.12 9.54 10.84
N PRO A 153 -2.47 9.32 12.14
CA PRO A 153 -3.11 8.08 12.54
C PRO A 153 -4.50 7.92 11.91
N PRO A 154 -4.84 6.75 11.41
CA PRO A 154 -6.12 6.48 10.77
C PRO A 154 -7.31 6.74 11.71
N GLY A 155 -8.14 7.76 11.40
CA GLY A 155 -9.31 8.13 12.21
C GLY A 155 -8.99 8.89 13.50
N GLY A 156 -7.71 9.11 13.82
CA GLY A 156 -7.24 9.79 15.03
C GLY A 156 -7.02 11.31 14.89
N VAL A 157 -7.53 11.93 13.82
CA VAL A 157 -7.38 13.37 13.58
C VAL A 157 -8.72 14.07 13.82
N PRO A 158 -8.74 15.19 14.57
CA PRO A 158 -9.93 16.02 14.74
C PRO A 158 -10.50 16.50 13.41
N ARG A 159 -11.77 16.89 13.38
CA ARG A 159 -12.44 17.34 12.15
C ARG A 159 -13.28 18.58 12.41
N MET A 160 -13.31 19.48 11.40
CA MET A 160 -14.30 20.55 11.38
C MET A 160 -15.56 20.04 10.68
N VAL A 161 -16.70 20.09 11.37
CA VAL A 161 -17.99 19.62 10.85
C VAL A 161 -18.97 20.78 10.78
N HIS A 162 -19.68 20.89 9.68
CA HIS A 162 -20.74 21.88 9.51
C HIS A 162 -22.04 21.32 10.08
N GLY A 163 -22.52 21.93 11.17
CA GLY A 163 -23.75 21.54 11.83
C GLY A 163 -25.00 21.88 11.00
N ARG A 164 -26.12 21.22 11.31
CA ARG A 164 -27.43 21.56 10.70
C ARG A 164 -27.91 22.97 11.00
N ASP A 165 -27.33 23.60 12.00
CA ASP A 165 -27.55 24.99 12.45
C ASP A 165 -26.70 26.02 11.65
N GLY A 166 -25.94 25.56 10.62
CA GLY A 166 -25.10 26.42 9.82
C GLY A 166 -23.75 26.77 10.47
N ARG A 167 -23.47 26.30 11.69
CA ARG A 167 -22.22 26.59 12.40
C ARG A 167 -21.18 25.50 12.22
N TRP A 168 -19.92 25.92 12.11
CA TRP A 168 -18.77 25.00 12.13
C TRP A 168 -18.42 24.64 13.56
N ARG A 169 -18.25 23.33 13.82
CA ARG A 169 -17.85 22.79 15.10
C ARG A 169 -16.65 21.88 14.96
N LEU A 170 -15.76 21.93 15.95
CA LEU A 170 -14.66 21.00 16.08
C LEU A 170 -15.19 19.70 16.70
N GLU A 171 -15.02 18.57 16.02
CA GLU A 171 -15.32 17.23 16.54
C GLU A 171 -14.05 16.50 16.92
N GLU A 172 -14.08 15.82 18.05
CA GLU A 172 -13.02 14.93 18.49
C GLU A 172 -12.79 13.80 17.48
N PRO A 173 -11.57 13.22 17.44
CA PRO A 173 -11.30 12.03 16.66
C PRO A 173 -12.28 10.92 17.04
N LYS A 174 -12.89 10.27 16.03
CA LYS A 174 -13.79 9.13 16.26
C LYS A 174 -13.09 7.93 16.88
N ILE A 175 -11.77 7.90 16.78
CA ILE A 175 -10.92 6.82 17.24
C ILE A 175 -9.80 7.42 18.08
N GLY A 176 -9.63 6.87 19.25
CA GLY A 176 -8.61 7.27 20.21
C GLY A 176 -8.27 6.12 21.15
N GLU A 177 -7.60 6.47 22.18
CA GLU A 177 -7.20 5.58 23.25
C GLU A 177 -8.39 4.91 23.91
N VAL A 178 -8.27 3.62 24.21
CA VAL A 178 -9.27 2.85 24.93
C VAL A 178 -8.64 2.31 26.20
N ASP A 179 -9.29 2.59 27.31
CA ASP A 179 -8.88 2.08 28.61
C ASP A 179 -9.79 0.95 29.08
N ASP A 180 -9.18 -0.14 29.50
CA ASP A 180 -9.85 -1.18 30.27
C ASP A 180 -9.80 -0.82 31.76
N ARG A 181 -10.92 -1.04 32.45
CA ARG A 181 -10.97 -0.91 33.90
C ARG A 181 -10.57 -2.23 34.54
N TRP A 182 -9.53 -2.17 35.39
CA TRP A 182 -9.02 -3.30 36.15
C TRP A 182 -9.40 -3.16 37.61
N VAL A 183 -9.78 -4.27 38.24
CA VAL A 183 -9.97 -4.37 39.67
C VAL A 183 -8.71 -4.95 40.28
N VAL A 184 -8.07 -4.15 41.10
CA VAL A 184 -6.84 -4.52 41.80
C VAL A 184 -7.09 -4.54 43.32
N ALA A 185 -6.22 -5.25 44.06
CA ALA A 185 -6.28 -5.30 45.50
C ALA A 185 -6.22 -3.89 46.13
N GLY A 186 -7.10 -3.61 47.03
CA GLY A 186 -7.06 -2.43 47.87
C GLY A 186 -6.40 -2.72 49.21
N PRO A 187 -5.99 -1.69 49.98
CA PRO A 187 -5.27 -1.87 51.24
C PRO A 187 -6.09 -2.61 52.34
N ALA A 188 -7.42 -2.67 52.20
CA ALA A 188 -8.28 -3.36 53.18
C ALA A 188 -8.73 -4.75 52.69
N LEU A 189 -8.16 -5.31 51.62
CA LEU A 189 -8.58 -6.59 51.02
C LEU A 189 -8.43 -7.75 51.99
N ASP A 190 -7.27 -7.83 52.70
CA ASP A 190 -6.94 -8.96 53.55
C ASP A 190 -7.75 -8.99 54.83
N GLU A 191 -8.14 -7.82 55.34
CA GLU A 191 -8.93 -7.67 56.57
C GLU A 191 -10.45 -7.68 56.32
N PHE A 192 -10.88 -7.68 55.04
CA PHE A 192 -12.30 -7.57 54.72
C PHE A 192 -12.97 -8.93 54.63
N GLU A 193 -13.99 -9.10 55.49
CA GLU A 193 -14.90 -10.24 55.44
C GLU A 193 -16.27 -9.82 54.86
N PRO A 194 -16.71 -10.42 53.76
CA PRO A 194 -18.05 -10.19 53.18
C PRO A 194 -19.14 -10.66 54.14
N ARG A 195 -20.28 -9.92 54.20
CA ARG A 195 -21.42 -10.38 54.97
C ARG A 195 -21.99 -11.69 54.42
N ARG A 196 -22.48 -12.61 55.31
CA ARG A 196 -23.00 -13.94 54.97
C ARG A 196 -23.96 -14.03 53.78
N ASN A 197 -24.66 -12.95 53.43
CA ASN A 197 -25.62 -12.94 52.31
C ASN A 197 -25.14 -12.12 51.10
N ALA A 198 -23.90 -11.67 51.09
CA ALA A 198 -23.35 -10.82 50.04
C ALA A 198 -22.55 -11.64 48.99
N VAL A 199 -23.20 -12.63 48.36
CA VAL A 199 -22.60 -13.57 47.42
C VAL A 199 -21.75 -12.90 46.33
N ARG A 200 -22.19 -11.75 45.77
CA ARG A 200 -21.42 -11.01 44.77
C ARG A 200 -20.18 -10.34 45.34
N GLN A 201 -20.21 -9.87 46.59
CA GLN A 201 -19.03 -9.28 47.22
C GLN A 201 -17.99 -10.39 47.51
N GLU A 202 -18.46 -11.54 47.99
CA GLU A 202 -17.60 -12.69 48.25
C GLU A 202 -16.92 -13.20 46.95
N ALA A 203 -17.68 -13.32 45.85
CA ALA A 203 -17.16 -13.73 44.58
C ALA A 203 -16.10 -12.76 44.03
N ILE A 204 -16.34 -11.43 44.13
CA ILE A 204 -15.39 -10.41 43.71
C ILE A 204 -14.11 -10.42 44.55
N VAL A 205 -14.28 -10.48 45.90
CA VAL A 205 -13.16 -10.51 46.83
C VAL A 205 -12.29 -11.76 46.61
N SER A 206 -12.94 -12.93 46.44
CA SER A 206 -12.24 -14.17 46.13
C SER A 206 -11.46 -14.11 44.82
N ALA A 207 -12.06 -13.55 43.78
CA ALA A 207 -11.44 -13.38 42.50
C ALA A 207 -10.23 -12.42 42.55
N VAL A 208 -10.37 -11.28 43.26
CA VAL A 208 -9.26 -10.31 43.38
C VAL A 208 -8.12 -10.82 44.25
N ARG A 209 -8.41 -11.72 45.23
CA ARG A 209 -7.35 -12.40 46.01
C ARG A 209 -6.50 -13.35 45.14
N THR A 210 -7.03 -13.89 44.06
CA THR A 210 -6.28 -14.74 43.12
C THR A 210 -5.48 -13.96 42.09
N GLY A 211 -5.78 -12.68 41.92
CA GLY A 211 -5.09 -11.79 40.99
C GLY A 211 -5.92 -10.59 40.54
N GLU A 212 -5.29 -9.74 39.76
CA GLU A 212 -5.95 -8.59 39.15
C GLU A 212 -6.85 -9.04 38.00
N LEU A 213 -8.04 -8.48 37.86
CA LEU A 213 -9.02 -8.88 36.84
C LEU A 213 -9.64 -7.69 36.12
N ARG A 214 -9.95 -7.84 34.84
CA ARG A 214 -10.73 -6.83 34.10
C ARG A 214 -12.18 -6.79 34.62
N VAL A 215 -12.73 -5.59 34.72
CA VAL A 215 -14.15 -5.41 35.11
C VAL A 215 -15.09 -6.14 34.14
N SER A 216 -14.73 -6.22 32.85
CA SER A 216 -15.50 -6.96 31.83
C SER A 216 -15.51 -8.47 32.11
N GLU A 217 -14.40 -9.06 32.48
CA GLU A 217 -14.26 -10.48 32.85
C GLU A 217 -15.06 -10.81 34.09
N LEU A 218 -14.93 -9.98 35.12
CA LEU A 218 -15.76 -10.09 36.33
C LEU A 218 -17.26 -10.00 36.01
N SER A 219 -17.64 -9.07 35.11
CA SER A 219 -19.04 -8.93 34.70
C SER A 219 -19.54 -10.13 33.90
N ALA A 220 -18.69 -10.78 33.10
CA ALA A 220 -19.03 -11.99 32.36
C ALA A 220 -19.24 -13.21 33.30
N GLN A 221 -18.44 -13.29 34.35
CA GLN A 221 -18.51 -14.39 35.33
C GLN A 221 -19.60 -14.23 36.37
N ILE A 222 -19.79 -13.01 36.91
CA ILE A 222 -20.60 -12.76 38.11
C ILE A 222 -21.89 -11.98 37.77
N GLY A 223 -22.00 -11.44 36.54
CA GLY A 223 -23.09 -10.54 36.14
C GLY A 223 -22.80 -9.07 36.49
N ALA A 224 -23.83 -8.25 36.68
CA ALA A 224 -23.66 -6.80 36.90
C ALA A 224 -22.89 -6.51 38.19
N VAL A 225 -21.64 -6.04 38.08
CA VAL A 225 -20.72 -5.80 39.21
C VAL A 225 -20.50 -4.33 39.58
N SER A 226 -20.95 -3.38 38.74
CA SER A 226 -20.61 -1.95 38.88
C SER A 226 -20.99 -1.30 40.21
N SER A 227 -22.16 -1.62 40.78
CA SER A 227 -22.58 -1.09 42.07
C SER A 227 -21.81 -1.71 43.25
N THR A 228 -21.54 -3.01 43.13
CA THR A 228 -20.76 -3.76 44.13
C THR A 228 -19.32 -3.31 44.16
N LEU A 229 -18.72 -3.08 43.01
CA LEU A 229 -17.33 -2.56 42.89
C LEU A 229 -17.21 -1.17 43.51
N ARG A 230 -18.13 -0.24 43.26
CA ARG A 230 -18.13 1.08 43.92
C ARG A 230 -18.20 0.98 45.44
N THR A 231 -19.00 0.02 45.97
CA THR A 231 -19.11 -0.19 47.40
C THR A 231 -17.83 -0.78 47.99
N LEU A 232 -17.16 -1.69 47.29
CA LEU A 232 -15.88 -2.26 47.75
C LEU A 232 -14.74 -1.24 47.61
N GLU A 233 -14.78 -0.42 46.59
CA GLU A 233 -13.80 0.67 46.40
C GLU A 233 -13.92 1.74 47.49
N SER A 234 -15.16 2.18 47.83
CA SER A 234 -15.36 3.13 48.92
C SER A 234 -14.92 2.60 50.29
N LYS A 235 -14.81 1.29 50.43
CA LYS A 235 -14.28 0.63 51.66
C LYS A 235 -12.77 0.32 51.59
N GLY A 236 -12.10 0.71 50.53
CA GLY A 236 -10.69 0.44 50.34
C GLY A 236 -10.34 -1.05 50.08
N VAL A 237 -11.33 -1.91 49.80
CA VAL A 237 -11.15 -3.34 49.58
C VAL A 237 -10.59 -3.61 48.19
N VAL A 238 -11.04 -2.85 47.20
CA VAL A 238 -10.53 -2.91 45.84
C VAL A 238 -10.25 -1.48 45.37
N ARG A 239 -9.39 -1.36 44.36
CA ARG A 239 -9.21 -0.12 43.58
C ARG A 239 -9.51 -0.40 42.13
N ILE A 240 -10.16 0.54 41.46
CA ILE A 240 -10.39 0.46 40.03
C ILE A 240 -9.35 1.29 39.32
N VAL A 241 -8.44 0.61 38.59
CA VAL A 241 -7.36 1.23 37.83
C VAL A 241 -7.72 1.20 36.36
N ARG A 242 -7.52 2.30 35.66
CA ARG A 242 -7.62 2.32 34.21
C ARG A 242 -6.27 1.97 33.61
N ARG A 243 -6.27 0.99 32.73
CA ARG A 243 -5.05 0.61 31.97
C ARG A 243 -5.36 0.69 30.51
N ARG A 244 -4.45 1.29 29.75
CA ARG A 244 -4.52 1.36 28.30
C ARG A 244 -4.68 -0.03 27.72
N ARG A 245 -5.66 -0.21 26.87
CA ARG A 245 -5.85 -1.39 26.04
C ARG A 245 -5.47 -1.06 24.60
N MET A 246 -4.52 -1.81 24.02
CA MET A 246 -4.14 -1.69 22.65
C MET A 246 -4.71 -2.85 21.82
N ARG A 247 -5.62 -2.53 20.91
CA ARG A 247 -6.27 -3.50 20.02
C ARG A 247 -5.25 -4.04 19.02
N GLY A 248 -5.18 -5.37 18.86
CA GLY A 248 -4.27 -6.01 17.90
C GLY A 248 -2.78 -5.99 18.28
N VAL A 249 -2.42 -5.42 19.45
CA VAL A 249 -1.06 -5.46 20.00
C VAL A 249 -0.97 -6.65 20.97
N PRO A 250 0.11 -7.48 20.92
CA PRO A 250 0.31 -8.57 21.87
C PRO A 250 0.26 -8.09 23.32
N GLU A 251 -0.29 -8.92 24.22
CA GLU A 251 -0.43 -8.54 25.64
C GLU A 251 0.90 -8.27 26.33
N GLY A 252 1.95 -9.01 26.00
CA GLY A 252 3.32 -8.78 26.51
C GLY A 252 3.87 -7.39 26.15
N ALA A 253 3.56 -6.91 24.93
CA ALA A 253 3.99 -5.59 24.46
C ALA A 253 3.20 -4.43 25.11
N GLN A 254 1.98 -4.65 25.57
CA GLN A 254 1.15 -3.60 26.18
C GLN A 254 1.74 -3.06 27.47
N GLY A 255 2.48 -3.88 28.22
CA GLY A 255 3.17 -3.48 29.44
C GLY A 255 4.28 -2.46 29.22
N ALA A 256 4.99 -2.55 28.10
CA ALA A 256 6.08 -1.63 27.76
C ALA A 256 5.60 -0.21 27.43
N VAL A 257 4.40 -0.07 26.85
CA VAL A 257 3.81 1.23 26.49
C VAL A 257 3.20 1.95 27.70
N ALA A 258 2.69 1.23 28.67
CA ALA A 258 2.06 1.80 29.87
C ALA A 258 3.04 2.53 30.81
N GLY A 259 4.36 2.39 30.60
CA GLY A 259 5.41 3.09 31.37
C GLY A 259 5.61 4.58 31.03
N THR A 260 4.95 5.08 29.97
CA THR A 260 5.11 6.46 29.47
C THR A 260 3.92 7.38 29.79
N SER A 261 3.00 6.99 30.70
CA SER A 261 1.96 7.91 31.14
C SER A 261 2.56 8.98 32.07
N ASP A 262 2.27 10.24 31.79
CA ASP A 262 2.77 11.49 32.37
C ASP A 262 2.38 11.72 33.86
N ASP A 263 1.72 10.75 34.49
CA ASP A 263 1.39 10.81 35.91
C ASP A 263 2.54 10.17 36.69
N GLY A 264 3.35 11.00 37.35
CA GLY A 264 4.56 10.67 38.10
C GLY A 264 4.41 9.66 39.27
N ALA A 265 3.71 8.56 39.05
CA ALA A 265 3.65 7.41 39.95
C ALA A 265 4.70 6.39 39.52
N THR A 266 5.84 6.41 40.19
CA THR A 266 6.83 5.34 40.16
C THR A 266 6.17 3.99 40.46
N ARG A 267 6.24 3.07 39.52
CA ARG A 267 5.88 1.67 39.73
C ARG A 267 6.99 1.00 40.54
N ASP A 268 6.62 0.52 41.72
CA ASP A 268 7.39 -0.54 42.39
C ASP A 268 7.25 -1.82 41.52
N ALA A 269 8.32 -2.16 40.81
CA ALA A 269 8.43 -3.37 40.03
C ALA A 269 8.67 -4.57 40.98
N ALA A 270 7.58 -5.17 41.43
CA ALA A 270 7.63 -6.47 42.06
C ALA A 270 6.51 -7.34 41.48
N GLY A 271 6.88 -8.30 40.67
CA GLY A 271 5.97 -9.37 40.27
C GLY A 271 6.01 -9.72 38.79
N ASP A 272 6.49 -10.89 38.52
CA ASP A 272 6.56 -11.67 37.28
C ASP A 272 7.39 -11.04 36.13
N GLU A 273 8.62 -11.53 36.03
CA GLU A 273 9.38 -11.45 34.77
C GLU A 273 8.50 -12.04 33.65
N PRO A 274 8.24 -11.28 32.55
CA PRO A 274 7.54 -11.85 31.42
C PRO A 274 8.29 -13.09 30.97
N ALA A 275 7.58 -14.20 30.73
CA ALA A 275 8.15 -15.45 30.25
C ALA A 275 9.13 -15.13 29.11
N ALA A 276 10.40 -15.51 29.27
CA ALA A 276 11.47 -15.16 28.33
C ALA A 276 11.07 -15.63 26.92
N PHE A 277 10.93 -14.66 26.00
CA PHE A 277 10.63 -14.95 24.60
C PHE A 277 11.78 -15.79 24.01
N THR A 278 11.45 -16.97 23.50
CA THR A 278 12.41 -17.85 22.84
C THR A 278 12.26 -17.68 21.32
N PRO A 279 13.24 -17.05 20.63
CA PRO A 279 13.19 -16.89 19.18
C PRO A 279 13.12 -18.20 18.44
N SER A 280 12.45 -18.22 17.28
CA SER A 280 12.42 -19.37 16.39
C SER A 280 13.85 -19.83 16.01
N PRO A 281 14.08 -21.14 15.81
CA PRO A 281 15.38 -21.64 15.39
C PRO A 281 15.87 -20.95 14.10
N LYS A 282 17.19 -20.70 14.03
CA LYS A 282 17.82 -20.08 12.87
C LYS A 282 18.35 -21.19 11.94
N PRO A 283 17.81 -21.36 10.74
CA PRO A 283 18.40 -22.29 9.77
C PRO A 283 19.80 -21.81 9.36
N ALA A 284 20.64 -22.75 8.97
CA ALA A 284 21.94 -22.42 8.35
C ALA A 284 21.69 -21.70 7.02
N LEU A 285 22.47 -20.66 6.77
CA LEU A 285 22.41 -19.94 5.51
C LEU A 285 23.09 -20.74 4.39
N THR A 286 22.58 -20.63 3.19
CA THR A 286 23.28 -21.12 1.99
C THR A 286 24.42 -20.13 1.63
N PRO A 287 25.46 -20.55 0.88
CA PRO A 287 26.55 -19.66 0.48
C PRO A 287 26.06 -18.40 -0.27
N GLY A 288 24.99 -18.53 -1.07
CA GLY A 288 24.35 -17.38 -1.72
C GLY A 288 23.71 -16.41 -0.73
N GLN A 289 23.01 -16.93 0.29
CA GLN A 289 22.42 -16.11 1.34
C GLN A 289 23.49 -15.43 2.21
N GLU A 290 24.61 -16.10 2.50
CA GLU A 290 25.75 -15.49 3.21
C GLU A 290 26.36 -14.34 2.41
N SER A 291 26.53 -14.52 1.10
CA SER A 291 27.01 -13.46 0.21
C SER A 291 26.05 -12.27 0.14
N ALA A 292 24.74 -12.55 0.09
CA ALA A 292 23.70 -11.51 0.09
C ALA A 292 23.67 -10.74 1.42
N LEU A 293 23.76 -11.43 2.54
CA LEU A 293 23.83 -10.79 3.86
C LEU A 293 25.08 -9.91 3.98
N ALA A 294 26.24 -10.41 3.54
CA ALA A 294 27.48 -9.62 3.54
C ALA A 294 27.40 -8.37 2.64
N ALA A 295 26.62 -8.40 1.55
CA ALA A 295 26.37 -7.21 0.73
C ALA A 295 25.48 -6.20 1.46
N ILE A 296 24.43 -6.64 2.16
CA ILE A 296 23.56 -5.79 2.98
C ILE A 296 24.36 -5.17 4.15
N ASP A 297 25.23 -5.95 4.78
CA ASP A 297 26.06 -5.49 5.89
C ASP A 297 27.07 -4.41 5.44
N ARG A 298 27.73 -4.62 4.30
CA ARG A 298 28.59 -3.57 3.70
C ARG A 298 27.81 -2.28 3.43
N ALA A 299 26.61 -2.38 2.82
CA ALA A 299 25.78 -1.22 2.57
C ALA A 299 25.38 -0.51 3.85
N ARG A 300 25.14 -1.24 4.93
CA ARG A 300 24.86 -0.68 6.27
C ARG A 300 26.08 0.02 6.88
N GLU A 301 27.26 -0.55 6.71
CA GLU A 301 28.52 0.05 7.18
C GLU A 301 28.87 1.35 6.45
N HIS A 302 28.60 1.42 5.15
CA HIS A 302 28.78 2.64 4.35
C HIS A 302 27.84 3.77 4.79
N ALA A 303 26.66 3.46 5.33
CA ALA A 303 25.66 4.42 5.81
C ALA A 303 25.30 5.53 4.79
N CYS A 304 25.29 5.21 3.52
CA CYS A 304 25.07 6.15 2.41
C CYS A 304 23.69 6.04 1.75
N GLY A 305 22.78 5.22 2.28
CA GLY A 305 21.45 5.00 1.67
C GLY A 305 21.51 4.11 0.43
N GLU A 306 22.26 3.02 0.50
CA GLU A 306 22.42 2.08 -0.62
C GLU A 306 21.21 1.19 -0.81
N VAL A 307 21.05 0.69 -2.03
CA VAL A 307 19.99 -0.23 -2.42
C VAL A 307 20.61 -1.59 -2.81
N VAL A 308 20.11 -2.64 -2.17
CA VAL A 308 20.52 -4.02 -2.48
C VAL A 308 19.34 -4.75 -3.10
N VAL A 309 19.46 -5.11 -4.38
CA VAL A 309 18.48 -5.90 -5.12
C VAL A 309 18.80 -7.38 -4.96
N VAL A 310 17.94 -8.11 -4.30
CA VAL A 310 18.06 -9.56 -4.09
C VAL A 310 17.24 -10.28 -5.15
N ASP A 311 17.93 -10.71 -6.22
CA ASP A 311 17.37 -11.49 -7.32
C ASP A 311 17.40 -12.97 -6.95
N GLY A 312 16.34 -13.45 -6.33
CA GLY A 312 16.31 -14.80 -5.78
C GLY A 312 15.11 -15.61 -6.24
N VAL A 313 15.35 -16.79 -6.80
CA VAL A 313 14.28 -17.69 -7.24
C VAL A 313 13.26 -17.97 -6.13
N THR A 314 12.08 -18.40 -6.52
CA THR A 314 11.03 -18.79 -5.55
C THR A 314 11.54 -19.95 -4.68
N GLY A 315 11.48 -19.76 -3.35
CA GLY A 315 12.01 -20.75 -2.40
C GLY A 315 13.51 -20.63 -2.12
N SER A 316 14.19 -19.59 -2.57
CA SER A 316 15.61 -19.31 -2.24
C SER A 316 15.86 -18.87 -0.81
N GLY A 317 14.81 -18.72 0.01
CA GLY A 317 14.91 -18.32 1.41
C GLY A 317 15.12 -16.84 1.65
N LYS A 318 14.67 -15.96 0.77
CA LYS A 318 14.71 -14.50 0.93
C LYS A 318 14.20 -14.02 2.29
N THR A 319 13.14 -14.62 2.79
CA THR A 319 12.58 -14.24 4.11
C THR A 319 13.58 -14.44 5.25
N GLU A 320 14.37 -15.54 5.25
CA GLU A 320 15.41 -15.74 6.27
C GLU A 320 16.53 -14.68 6.15
N LEU A 321 16.91 -14.33 4.91
CA LEU A 321 17.86 -13.25 4.69
C LEU A 321 17.36 -11.92 5.30
N TYR A 322 16.07 -11.60 5.11
CA TYR A 322 15.47 -10.40 5.70
C TYR A 322 15.50 -10.45 7.23
N LEU A 323 15.14 -11.60 7.82
CA LEU A 323 15.16 -11.78 9.27
C LEU A 323 16.57 -11.57 9.85
N ARG A 324 17.62 -12.07 9.18
CA ARG A 324 19.02 -11.85 9.57
C ARG A 324 19.43 -10.38 9.45
N ALA A 325 19.10 -9.72 8.35
CA ALA A 325 19.40 -8.31 8.15
C ALA A 325 18.70 -7.41 9.21
N ILE A 326 17.48 -7.78 9.60
CA ILE A 326 16.75 -7.09 10.68
C ILE A 326 17.44 -7.30 12.02
N GLU A 327 17.89 -8.52 12.37
CA GLU A 327 18.62 -8.80 13.60
C GLU A 327 19.85 -7.91 13.75
N GLU A 328 20.66 -7.80 12.69
CA GLU A 328 21.85 -6.95 12.69
C GLU A 328 21.50 -5.46 12.79
N THR A 329 20.40 -5.04 12.15
CA THR A 329 19.90 -3.66 12.25
C THR A 329 19.46 -3.32 13.68
N LEU A 330 18.74 -4.24 14.32
CA LEU A 330 18.30 -4.09 15.71
C LEU A 330 19.47 -4.08 16.69
N ALA A 331 20.49 -4.93 16.45
CA ALA A 331 21.73 -4.97 17.24
C ALA A 331 22.51 -3.64 17.14
N ALA A 332 22.46 -2.98 15.98
CA ALA A 332 23.01 -1.64 15.79
C ALA A 332 22.17 -0.52 16.42
N GLY A 333 21.11 -0.84 17.17
CA GLY A 333 20.24 0.15 17.83
C GLY A 333 19.24 0.83 16.91
N ARG A 334 19.13 0.40 15.63
CA ARG A 334 18.23 0.97 14.64
C ARG A 334 16.96 0.13 14.48
N THR A 335 16.00 0.62 13.72
CA THR A 335 14.71 -0.02 13.49
C THR A 335 14.54 -0.48 12.04
N ALA A 336 13.58 -1.37 11.79
CA ALA A 336 13.35 -1.94 10.47
C ALA A 336 11.88 -1.86 10.05
N CYS A 337 11.67 -1.56 8.77
CA CYS A 337 10.36 -1.59 8.12
C CYS A 337 10.36 -2.63 7.00
N VAL A 338 9.38 -3.54 7.00
CA VAL A 338 9.21 -4.58 6.00
C VAL A 338 7.90 -4.38 5.26
N LEU A 339 7.99 -4.15 3.98
CA LEU A 339 6.82 -4.06 3.11
C LEU A 339 6.60 -5.39 2.41
N VAL A 340 5.39 -5.88 2.49
CA VAL A 340 4.93 -7.05 1.74
C VAL A 340 3.66 -6.70 0.97
N PRO A 341 3.40 -7.32 -0.20
CA PRO A 341 2.14 -7.15 -0.89
C PRO A 341 0.97 -7.51 0.03
N GLU A 342 -0.11 -6.74 -0.01
CA GLU A 342 -1.23 -6.91 0.92
C GLU A 342 -1.84 -8.32 0.90
N ILE A 343 -1.84 -8.96 -0.25
CA ILE A 343 -2.29 -10.35 -0.42
C ILE A 343 -1.34 -11.38 0.17
N SER A 344 -0.05 -11.05 0.30
CA SER A 344 0.99 -11.91 0.89
C SER A 344 1.14 -11.71 2.41
N LEU A 345 0.46 -10.71 2.98
CA LEU A 345 0.46 -10.45 4.41
C LEU A 345 -0.52 -11.40 5.13
N THR A 346 -0.16 -12.67 5.16
CA THR A 346 -0.91 -13.73 5.83
C THR A 346 -0.52 -13.84 7.31
N PRO A 347 -1.35 -14.47 8.16
CA PRO A 347 -0.98 -14.80 9.54
C PRO A 347 0.33 -15.58 9.63
N GLN A 348 0.60 -16.45 8.65
CA GLN A 348 1.86 -17.22 8.57
C GLN A 348 3.06 -16.30 8.33
N THR A 349 2.95 -15.33 7.42
CA THR A 349 4.02 -14.35 7.17
C THR A 349 4.31 -13.53 8.42
N VAL A 350 3.28 -12.97 9.05
CA VAL A 350 3.40 -12.22 10.31
C VAL A 350 3.98 -13.11 11.42
N GLY A 351 3.54 -14.37 11.50
CA GLY A 351 4.02 -15.36 12.46
C GLY A 351 5.52 -15.61 12.38
N ARG A 352 6.12 -15.59 11.19
CA ARG A 352 7.58 -15.73 11.00
C ARG A 352 8.35 -14.56 11.65
N PHE A 353 7.88 -13.32 11.47
CA PHE A 353 8.51 -12.15 12.10
C PHE A 353 8.29 -12.15 13.62
N ARG A 354 7.07 -12.40 14.10
CA ARG A 354 6.79 -12.49 15.52
C ARG A 354 7.54 -13.65 16.19
N GLY A 355 7.67 -14.80 15.52
CA GLY A 355 8.46 -15.92 15.98
C GLY A 355 9.95 -15.61 16.14
N ARG A 356 10.48 -14.61 15.43
CA ARG A 356 11.88 -14.19 15.52
C ARG A 356 12.09 -13.01 16.48
N PHE A 357 11.17 -12.02 16.49
CA PHE A 357 11.35 -10.74 17.19
C PHE A 357 10.34 -10.51 18.31
N GLY A 358 9.42 -11.46 18.55
CA GLY A 358 8.44 -11.38 19.65
C GLY A 358 7.54 -10.14 19.56
N ASP A 359 7.42 -9.51 20.71
CA ASP A 359 6.52 -8.37 20.93
C ASP A 359 7.00 -7.04 20.33
N MET A 360 8.21 -6.99 19.76
CA MET A 360 8.72 -5.80 19.07
C MET A 360 8.12 -5.60 17.67
N VAL A 361 7.24 -6.51 17.20
CA VAL A 361 6.68 -6.48 15.84
C VAL A 361 5.32 -5.83 15.82
N ALA A 362 5.22 -4.67 15.18
CA ALA A 362 3.97 -4.04 14.79
C ALA A 362 3.52 -4.47 13.39
N VAL A 363 2.20 -4.55 13.19
CA VAL A 363 1.62 -4.99 11.90
C VAL A 363 0.64 -3.94 11.38
N MET A 364 0.78 -3.54 10.10
CA MET A 364 -0.06 -2.50 9.48
C MET A 364 -0.63 -2.94 8.14
N HIS A 365 -1.97 -3.15 8.05
CA HIS A 365 -2.64 -3.48 6.79
C HIS A 365 -4.09 -2.98 6.72
N SER A 366 -4.68 -2.95 5.51
CA SER A 366 -6.02 -2.40 5.26
C SER A 366 -7.16 -3.23 5.87
N ARG A 367 -6.96 -4.54 6.08
CA ARG A 367 -7.98 -5.43 6.69
C ARG A 367 -8.17 -5.21 8.18
N MET A 368 -7.25 -4.50 8.85
CA MET A 368 -7.41 -4.11 10.25
C MET A 368 -8.49 -3.05 10.40
N SER A 369 -9.23 -3.11 11.50
CA SER A 369 -10.14 -2.02 11.88
C SER A 369 -9.38 -0.71 12.08
N GLN A 370 -10.06 0.41 11.97
CA GLN A 370 -9.42 1.71 12.21
C GLN A 370 -8.84 1.82 13.63
N GLY A 371 -9.52 1.20 14.61
CA GLY A 371 -9.05 1.18 15.99
C GLY A 371 -7.77 0.37 16.18
N GLU A 372 -7.68 -0.81 15.57
CA GLU A 372 -6.44 -1.61 15.58
C GLU A 372 -5.29 -0.86 14.91
N ARG A 373 -5.54 -0.21 13.76
CA ARG A 373 -4.49 0.58 13.08
C ARG A 373 -4.02 1.77 13.90
N TYR A 374 -4.94 2.43 14.63
CA TYR A 374 -4.60 3.51 15.54
C TYR A 374 -3.69 3.00 16.68
N ASP A 375 -4.05 1.88 17.30
CA ASP A 375 -3.30 1.32 18.41
C ASP A 375 -1.92 0.78 17.98
N GLN A 376 -1.81 0.18 16.78
CA GLN A 376 -0.52 -0.20 16.19
C GLN A 376 0.34 1.04 15.89
N TRP A 377 -0.26 2.09 15.34
CA TRP A 377 0.42 3.35 15.07
C TRP A 377 0.97 3.97 16.37
N ASP A 378 0.18 3.96 17.45
CA ASP A 378 0.59 4.47 18.75
C ASP A 378 1.66 3.59 19.41
N PHE A 379 1.58 2.28 19.22
CA PHE A 379 2.60 1.32 19.62
C PHE A 379 3.95 1.57 18.93
N ILE A 380 3.94 1.92 17.65
CA ILE A 380 5.15 2.31 16.91
C ILE A 380 5.68 3.64 17.43
N ARG A 381 4.81 4.64 17.61
CA ARG A 381 5.18 5.97 18.13
C ARG A 381 5.83 5.92 19.50
N SER A 382 5.41 5.01 20.36
CA SER A 382 5.99 4.83 21.70
C SER A 382 7.43 4.31 21.69
N GLY A 383 7.94 3.83 20.54
CA GLY A 383 9.25 3.19 20.39
C GLY A 383 9.31 1.76 20.92
N ALA A 384 8.21 1.20 21.41
CA ALA A 384 8.14 -0.20 21.85
C ALA A 384 8.16 -1.18 20.66
N ALA A 385 7.56 -0.79 19.53
CA ALA A 385 7.73 -1.51 18.27
C ALA A 385 9.02 -1.05 17.58
N ARG A 386 9.88 -2.01 17.25
CA ARG A 386 11.15 -1.77 16.55
C ARG A 386 11.19 -2.37 15.14
N VAL A 387 10.24 -3.25 14.84
CA VAL A 387 10.03 -3.84 13.52
C VAL A 387 8.59 -3.61 13.09
N VAL A 388 8.40 -2.99 11.95
CA VAL A 388 7.07 -2.79 11.35
C VAL A 388 6.95 -3.68 10.13
N VAL A 389 5.90 -4.50 10.08
CA VAL A 389 5.59 -5.34 8.92
C VAL A 389 4.24 -4.91 8.35
N GLY A 390 4.17 -4.60 7.08
CA GLY A 390 2.91 -4.13 6.54
C GLY A 390 2.86 -3.95 5.03
N ALA A 391 1.73 -3.42 4.56
CA ALA A 391 1.58 -2.98 3.19
C ALA A 391 2.29 -1.62 2.99
N ARG A 392 2.27 -1.09 1.77
CA ARG A 392 2.93 0.18 1.40
C ARG A 392 2.73 1.34 2.39
N SER A 393 1.57 1.42 3.05
CA SER A 393 1.26 2.48 4.03
C SER A 393 2.05 2.38 5.33
N ALA A 394 2.71 1.25 5.59
CA ALA A 394 3.56 1.07 6.77
C ALA A 394 4.79 2.00 6.77
N LEU A 395 5.21 2.50 5.61
CA LEU A 395 6.30 3.49 5.49
C LEU A 395 6.01 4.81 6.23
N PHE A 396 4.74 5.20 6.36
CA PHE A 396 4.36 6.48 6.94
C PHE A 396 4.03 6.39 8.44
N THR A 397 4.32 5.25 9.05
CA THR A 397 4.22 5.11 10.50
C THR A 397 5.36 5.85 11.20
N PRO A 398 5.17 6.32 12.44
CA PRO A 398 6.17 7.10 13.16
C PRO A 398 7.31 6.20 13.72
N LEU A 399 7.92 5.42 12.85
CA LEU A 399 9.05 4.55 13.17
C LEU A 399 10.34 5.37 13.17
N ALA A 400 10.88 5.60 14.33
CA ALA A 400 12.11 6.39 14.49
C ALA A 400 13.37 5.60 14.12
N ASN A 401 14.42 6.30 13.71
CA ASN A 401 15.77 5.77 13.48
C ASN A 401 15.81 4.55 12.55
N VAL A 402 15.15 4.65 11.39
CA VAL A 402 15.04 3.58 10.40
C VAL A 402 16.42 3.26 9.81
N GLY A 403 16.89 2.01 10.02
CA GLY A 403 18.18 1.51 9.51
C GLY A 403 18.02 0.56 8.32
N LEU A 404 16.87 -0.06 8.19
CA LEU A 404 16.59 -1.01 7.12
C LEU A 404 15.15 -0.89 6.65
N ILE A 405 14.98 -0.80 5.34
CA ILE A 405 13.68 -0.98 4.71
C ILE A 405 13.79 -2.19 3.78
N VAL A 406 12.90 -3.15 3.93
CA VAL A 406 12.79 -4.31 3.04
C VAL A 406 11.49 -4.20 2.24
N ILE A 407 11.57 -4.39 0.93
CA ILE A 407 10.40 -4.51 0.06
C ILE A 407 10.45 -5.90 -0.58
N ASP A 408 9.55 -6.78 -0.13
CA ASP A 408 9.42 -8.11 -0.70
C ASP A 408 8.52 -8.09 -1.94
N GLU A 409 8.77 -8.97 -2.89
CA GLU A 409 8.11 -9.00 -4.21
C GLU A 409 8.11 -7.60 -4.87
N GLU A 410 9.30 -7.00 -4.98
CA GLU A 410 9.53 -5.62 -5.44
C GLU A 410 8.79 -5.28 -6.74
N HIS A 411 8.70 -6.24 -7.67
CA HIS A 411 8.03 -6.09 -8.97
C HIS A 411 6.52 -5.81 -8.88
N GLU A 412 5.93 -5.92 -7.67
CA GLU A 412 4.49 -5.79 -7.50
C GLU A 412 3.97 -4.37 -7.75
N GLY A 413 2.97 -4.28 -8.63
CA GLY A 413 2.32 -3.01 -8.94
C GLY A 413 1.56 -2.39 -7.76
N SER A 414 1.24 -3.16 -6.72
CA SER A 414 0.52 -2.68 -5.54
C SER A 414 1.32 -1.70 -4.67
N TYR A 415 2.63 -1.58 -4.89
CA TYR A 415 3.46 -0.57 -4.23
C TYR A 415 3.23 0.84 -4.78
N LYS A 416 2.68 0.98 -5.97
CA LYS A 416 2.17 2.24 -6.51
C LYS A 416 0.73 2.49 -6.01
N GLN A 417 0.43 3.70 -5.53
CA GLN A 417 -0.90 4.08 -5.08
C GLN A 417 -1.78 4.59 -6.22
N ASP A 418 -3.02 4.09 -6.30
CA ASP A 418 -3.98 4.47 -7.35
C ASP A 418 -4.69 5.80 -7.09
N SER A 419 -4.79 6.22 -5.81
CA SER A 419 -5.42 7.49 -5.40
C SER A 419 -4.37 8.53 -5.01
N ALA A 420 -4.74 9.79 -5.03
CA ALA A 420 -3.84 10.88 -4.63
C ALA A 420 -3.49 10.82 -3.13
N PRO A 421 -2.22 11.05 -2.77
CA PRO A 421 -1.06 11.16 -3.65
C PRO A 421 -0.68 9.81 -4.26
N ARG A 422 -0.44 9.78 -5.60
CA ARG A 422 -0.11 8.56 -6.34
C ARG A 422 1.38 8.22 -6.23
N TYR A 423 1.86 8.03 -5.03
CA TYR A 423 3.25 7.69 -4.76
C TYR A 423 3.58 6.24 -5.08
N ASP A 424 4.87 5.97 -5.30
CA ASP A 424 5.44 4.63 -5.32
C ASP A 424 6.23 4.40 -4.03
N ALA A 425 5.92 3.33 -3.32
CA ALA A 425 6.56 3.00 -2.04
C ALA A 425 8.06 2.74 -2.18
N ARG A 426 8.53 2.27 -3.36
CA ARG A 426 9.96 2.05 -3.65
C ARG A 426 10.73 3.37 -3.68
N ASP A 427 10.18 4.38 -4.36
CA ASP A 427 10.76 5.73 -4.40
C ASP A 427 10.80 6.37 -3.00
N VAL A 428 9.71 6.21 -2.23
CA VAL A 428 9.63 6.74 -0.86
C VAL A 428 10.66 6.07 0.04
N ALA A 429 10.75 4.74 0.00
CA ALA A 429 11.71 3.97 0.78
C ALA A 429 13.15 4.35 0.43
N ARG A 430 13.46 4.52 -0.86
CA ARG A 430 14.76 5.00 -1.32
C ARG A 430 15.07 6.38 -0.73
N TRP A 431 14.16 7.34 -0.85
CA TRP A 431 14.33 8.68 -0.31
C TRP A 431 14.58 8.65 1.22
N MET A 432 13.84 7.80 1.94
CA MET A 432 14.02 7.66 3.40
C MET A 432 15.40 7.12 3.78
N VAL A 433 15.89 6.06 3.10
CA VAL A 433 17.20 5.49 3.42
C VAL A 433 18.35 6.39 2.99
N GLU A 434 18.23 7.14 1.91
CA GLU A 434 19.21 8.14 1.47
C GLU A 434 19.40 9.22 2.55
N ARG A 435 18.36 9.61 3.25
CA ARG A 435 18.42 10.60 4.35
C ARG A 435 18.87 10.00 5.68
N SER A 436 18.38 8.82 6.01
CA SER A 436 18.70 8.18 7.30
C SER A 436 20.05 7.45 7.29
N GLY A 437 20.72 7.32 6.14
CA GLY A 437 21.90 6.46 5.99
C GLY A 437 21.56 4.99 6.26
N GLY A 438 20.33 4.57 5.97
CA GLY A 438 19.86 3.18 6.05
C GLY A 438 20.16 2.38 4.80
N VAL A 439 19.64 1.15 4.74
CA VAL A 439 19.71 0.28 3.57
C VAL A 439 18.31 -0.05 3.08
N LEU A 440 18.11 0.00 1.76
CA LEU A 440 16.91 -0.50 1.10
C LEU A 440 17.22 -1.86 0.47
N VAL A 441 16.49 -2.89 0.90
CA VAL A 441 16.57 -4.23 0.31
C VAL A 441 15.32 -4.46 -0.54
N LEU A 442 15.52 -4.66 -1.85
CA LEU A 442 14.48 -4.97 -2.81
C LEU A 442 14.56 -6.45 -3.16
N GLY A 443 13.65 -7.27 -2.63
CA GLY A 443 13.65 -8.71 -2.87
C GLY A 443 12.61 -9.14 -3.89
N SER A 444 12.99 -9.93 -4.86
CA SER A 444 12.07 -10.48 -5.85
C SER A 444 12.61 -11.76 -6.49
N ALA A 445 11.70 -12.61 -6.96
CA ALA A 445 12.05 -13.69 -7.89
C ALA A 445 12.14 -13.17 -9.33
N THR A 446 11.47 -12.07 -9.59
CA THR A 446 11.38 -11.42 -10.90
C THR A 446 11.56 -9.91 -10.74
N PRO A 447 12.76 -9.43 -10.36
CA PRO A 447 13.00 -8.00 -10.20
C PRO A 447 12.59 -7.19 -11.43
N SER A 448 12.07 -5.98 -11.21
CA SER A 448 11.65 -5.10 -12.29
C SER A 448 12.83 -4.71 -13.21
N ILE A 449 12.52 -4.42 -14.46
CA ILE A 449 13.54 -3.96 -15.42
C ILE A 449 14.20 -2.68 -14.91
N GLU A 450 13.42 -1.80 -14.26
CA GLU A 450 13.90 -0.56 -13.68
C GLU A 450 14.95 -0.81 -12.57
N ALA A 451 14.66 -1.75 -11.65
CA ALA A 451 15.59 -2.09 -10.58
C ALA A 451 16.89 -2.73 -11.13
N LEU A 452 16.76 -3.65 -12.08
CA LEU A 452 17.92 -4.27 -12.73
C LEU A 452 18.76 -3.26 -13.50
N TYR A 453 18.12 -2.34 -14.23
CA TYR A 453 18.81 -1.28 -14.95
C TYR A 453 19.50 -0.30 -14.01
N ALA A 454 18.89 0.03 -12.86
CA ALA A 454 19.51 0.88 -11.86
C ALA A 454 20.79 0.25 -11.28
N CYS A 455 20.81 -1.08 -11.06
CA CYS A 455 22.04 -1.80 -10.64
C CYS A 455 23.19 -1.71 -11.66
N GLU A 456 22.88 -1.50 -12.94
CA GLU A 456 23.90 -1.32 -13.99
C GLU A 456 24.38 0.13 -14.13
N GLN A 457 23.57 1.10 -13.73
CA GLN A 457 23.81 2.53 -13.99
C GLN A 457 24.16 3.35 -12.75
N GLU A 458 23.74 2.93 -11.56
CA GLU A 458 23.88 3.70 -10.32
C GLU A 458 24.85 3.00 -9.35
N GLU A 459 25.90 3.69 -8.90
CA GLU A 459 26.94 3.13 -8.01
C GLU A 459 26.40 2.67 -6.65
N ARG A 460 25.29 3.24 -6.19
CA ARG A 460 24.65 2.89 -4.90
C ARG A 460 23.67 1.72 -5.00
N TRP A 461 23.58 1.08 -6.16
CA TRP A 461 22.73 -0.07 -6.38
C TRP A 461 23.57 -1.33 -6.58
N THR A 462 23.35 -2.34 -5.76
CA THR A 462 24.05 -3.62 -5.83
C THR A 462 23.06 -4.75 -6.08
N LYS A 463 23.31 -5.58 -7.09
CA LYS A 463 22.55 -6.80 -7.32
C LYS A 463 23.24 -7.99 -6.67
N VAL A 464 22.44 -8.84 -6.00
CA VAL A 464 22.87 -10.13 -5.46
C VAL A 464 21.95 -11.22 -5.96
N ASP A 465 22.54 -12.31 -6.49
CA ASP A 465 21.81 -13.43 -7.07
C ASP A 465 21.66 -14.58 -6.06
N LEU A 466 20.44 -15.12 -5.94
CA LEU A 466 20.12 -16.35 -5.22
C LEU A 466 19.50 -17.36 -6.20
N PRO A 467 20.31 -18.01 -7.04
CA PRO A 467 19.81 -18.83 -8.14
C PRO A 467 19.21 -20.16 -7.68
N ASP A 468 19.55 -20.62 -6.49
CA ASP A 468 19.19 -21.94 -6.00
C ASP A 468 18.06 -21.86 -4.97
N ARG A 469 17.20 -22.88 -4.94
CA ARG A 469 16.25 -23.08 -3.84
C ARG A 469 16.98 -23.48 -2.55
N ALA A 470 16.54 -22.96 -1.42
CA ALA A 470 17.14 -23.25 -0.12
C ALA A 470 17.09 -24.75 0.25
N ASN A 471 16.14 -25.51 -0.31
CA ASN A 471 16.04 -26.96 -0.14
C ASN A 471 16.89 -27.76 -1.13
N GLY A 472 17.67 -27.12 -1.99
CA GLY A 472 18.55 -27.75 -3.00
C GLY A 472 17.82 -28.43 -4.17
N LYS A 473 16.48 -28.32 -4.25
CA LYS A 473 15.71 -28.94 -5.34
C LYS A 473 15.77 -28.10 -6.62
N PRO A 474 15.78 -28.72 -7.81
CA PRO A 474 15.77 -27.99 -9.08
C PRO A 474 14.45 -27.22 -9.27
N LEU A 475 14.51 -26.23 -10.12
CA LEU A 475 13.28 -25.54 -10.61
C LEU A 475 12.48 -26.53 -11.48
N PRO A 476 11.12 -26.41 -11.50
CA PRO A 476 10.28 -27.27 -12.31
C PRO A 476 10.49 -27.04 -13.80
N GLU A 477 10.28 -28.08 -14.58
CA GLU A 477 10.30 -27.95 -16.05
C GLU A 477 9.07 -27.19 -16.54
N VAL A 478 9.29 -26.21 -17.42
CA VAL A 478 8.23 -25.40 -18.04
C VAL A 478 8.12 -25.75 -19.51
N GLU A 479 6.98 -26.34 -19.89
CA GLU A 479 6.69 -26.69 -21.25
C GLU A 479 5.73 -25.69 -21.90
N VAL A 480 6.12 -25.11 -23.04
CA VAL A 480 5.26 -24.20 -23.82
C VAL A 480 4.45 -25.03 -24.84
N VAL A 481 3.14 -24.90 -24.76
CA VAL A 481 2.18 -25.59 -25.62
C VAL A 481 1.65 -24.63 -26.69
N ASP A 482 1.93 -24.93 -27.97
CA ASP A 482 1.46 -24.16 -29.12
C ASP A 482 -0.03 -24.43 -29.40
N MET A 483 -0.89 -23.53 -28.97
CA MET A 483 -2.33 -23.59 -29.19
C MET A 483 -2.72 -23.32 -30.65
N ALA A 484 -1.89 -22.60 -31.42
CA ALA A 484 -2.12 -22.42 -32.86
C ALA A 484 -1.89 -23.74 -33.63
N ALA A 485 -0.88 -24.51 -33.24
CA ALA A 485 -0.67 -25.87 -33.77
C ALA A 485 -1.80 -26.81 -33.37
N GLU A 486 -2.26 -26.78 -32.12
CA GLU A 486 -3.43 -27.54 -31.67
C GLU A 486 -4.66 -27.18 -32.49
N PHE A 487 -4.90 -25.88 -32.76
CA PHE A 487 -6.02 -25.39 -33.52
C PHE A 487 -5.95 -25.85 -34.98
N ARG A 488 -4.77 -25.75 -35.65
CA ARG A 488 -4.54 -26.28 -37.01
C ARG A 488 -4.73 -27.79 -37.05
N GLY A 489 -4.35 -28.51 -35.99
CA GLY A 489 -4.61 -29.95 -35.80
C GLY A 489 -6.05 -30.32 -35.49
N GLY A 490 -6.98 -29.38 -35.61
CA GLY A 490 -8.45 -29.60 -35.45
C GLY A 490 -9.00 -29.46 -34.04
N SER A 491 -8.17 -29.22 -33.02
CA SER A 491 -8.64 -28.96 -31.65
C SER A 491 -9.29 -27.59 -31.56
N ARG A 492 -10.49 -27.52 -31.01
CA ARG A 492 -11.22 -26.26 -30.72
C ARG A 492 -11.39 -26.06 -29.20
N ALA A 493 -10.81 -26.95 -28.39
CA ALA A 493 -10.90 -26.93 -26.94
C ALA A 493 -10.08 -25.79 -26.34
N MET A 494 -10.48 -25.34 -25.16
CA MET A 494 -9.77 -24.35 -24.37
C MET A 494 -8.51 -24.96 -23.75
N PHE A 495 -8.58 -26.23 -23.38
CA PHE A 495 -7.48 -26.97 -22.78
C PHE A 495 -6.77 -27.80 -23.86
N SER A 496 -5.45 -27.67 -23.93
CA SER A 496 -4.63 -28.50 -24.83
C SER A 496 -4.68 -29.97 -24.44
N ARG A 497 -4.39 -30.85 -25.40
CA ARG A 497 -4.31 -32.30 -25.13
C ARG A 497 -3.31 -32.61 -24.04
N LYS A 498 -2.16 -31.95 -24.01
CA LYS A 498 -1.13 -32.12 -22.98
C LYS A 498 -1.60 -31.70 -21.59
N LEU A 499 -2.35 -30.59 -21.48
CA LEU A 499 -2.87 -30.16 -20.19
C LEU A 499 -3.95 -31.12 -19.67
N VAL A 500 -4.83 -31.60 -20.55
CA VAL A 500 -5.86 -32.60 -20.23
C VAL A 500 -5.20 -33.91 -19.76
N GLU A 501 -4.15 -34.38 -20.44
CA GLU A 501 -3.41 -35.57 -20.04
C GLU A 501 -2.72 -35.39 -18.70
N GLY A 502 -2.04 -34.28 -18.47
CA GLY A 502 -1.40 -33.95 -17.19
C GLY A 502 -2.41 -33.88 -16.03
N LEU A 503 -3.57 -33.25 -16.25
CA LEU A 503 -4.64 -33.23 -15.24
C LEU A 503 -5.14 -34.65 -14.90
N ARG A 504 -5.32 -35.50 -15.92
CA ARG A 504 -5.73 -36.88 -15.73
C ARG A 504 -4.70 -37.67 -14.92
N GLU A 505 -3.43 -37.56 -15.28
CA GLU A 505 -2.33 -38.22 -14.60
C GLU A 505 -2.26 -37.85 -13.12
N GLU A 506 -2.19 -36.55 -12.83
CA GLU A 506 -1.99 -36.08 -11.47
C GLU A 506 -3.22 -36.31 -10.57
N LEU A 507 -4.42 -36.02 -11.08
CA LEU A 507 -5.66 -36.21 -10.31
C LEU A 507 -5.99 -37.69 -10.07
N SER A 508 -5.64 -38.59 -11.00
CA SER A 508 -5.80 -40.05 -10.79
C SER A 508 -4.87 -40.60 -9.71
N LEU A 509 -3.73 -39.92 -9.44
CA LEU A 509 -2.80 -40.24 -8.38
C LEU A 509 -3.15 -39.58 -7.03
N GLY A 510 -4.29 -38.89 -6.94
CA GLY A 510 -4.68 -38.20 -5.72
C GLY A 510 -3.88 -36.92 -5.46
N ARG A 511 -3.33 -36.27 -6.52
CA ARG A 511 -2.50 -35.06 -6.40
C ARG A 511 -3.28 -33.82 -6.80
N LYS A 512 -2.67 -32.67 -6.53
CA LYS A 512 -3.31 -31.35 -6.74
C LYS A 512 -2.75 -30.64 -7.95
N ALA A 513 -3.64 -29.91 -8.64
CA ALA A 513 -3.28 -29.08 -9.76
C ALA A 513 -3.68 -27.60 -9.52
N VAL A 514 -2.88 -26.68 -10.06
CA VAL A 514 -3.17 -25.24 -10.07
C VAL A 514 -3.34 -24.76 -11.50
N LEU A 515 -4.48 -24.18 -11.81
CA LEU A 515 -4.76 -23.62 -13.12
C LEU A 515 -4.88 -22.09 -13.05
N LEU A 516 -3.95 -21.43 -13.71
CA LEU A 516 -3.94 -19.97 -13.79
C LEU A 516 -4.67 -19.49 -15.04
N LEU A 517 -5.73 -18.72 -14.84
CA LEU A 517 -6.34 -17.92 -15.88
C LEU A 517 -5.95 -16.45 -15.67
N ASN A 518 -5.08 -15.95 -16.53
CA ASN A 518 -4.70 -14.55 -16.43
C ASN A 518 -5.74 -13.67 -17.11
N GLN A 519 -6.72 -13.22 -16.33
CA GLN A 519 -7.74 -12.30 -16.79
C GLN A 519 -7.75 -11.06 -15.90
N ARG A 520 -6.95 -10.07 -16.26
CA ARG A 520 -7.14 -8.68 -15.80
C ARG A 520 -7.67 -7.85 -16.96
N GLY A 521 -8.80 -7.20 -16.71
CA GLY A 521 -9.25 -6.08 -17.52
C GLY A 521 -10.15 -6.43 -18.71
N PHE A 522 -10.76 -5.37 -19.21
CA PHE A 522 -11.76 -5.36 -20.28
C PHE A 522 -11.12 -5.15 -21.67
N ALA A 523 -9.79 -5.23 -21.79
CA ALA A 523 -9.11 -5.02 -23.05
C ALA A 523 -9.42 -6.19 -24.00
N LYS A 524 -10.21 -5.92 -25.00
CA LYS A 524 -10.57 -6.85 -26.06
C LYS A 524 -9.59 -6.65 -27.20
N PHE A 525 -8.81 -7.64 -27.53
CA PHE A 525 -7.95 -7.63 -28.70
C PHE A 525 -8.40 -8.70 -29.72
N LEU A 526 -7.92 -8.60 -30.95
CA LEU A 526 -8.11 -9.61 -31.96
C LEU A 526 -6.88 -10.52 -31.98
N LEU A 527 -7.12 -11.84 -32.02
CA LEU A 527 -6.06 -12.84 -32.14
C LEU A 527 -6.44 -13.83 -33.25
N CYS A 528 -5.48 -14.12 -34.11
CA CYS A 528 -5.62 -15.16 -35.11
C CYS A 528 -5.34 -16.53 -34.48
N ARG A 529 -6.32 -17.43 -34.50
CA ARG A 529 -6.14 -18.76 -33.88
C ARG A 529 -5.26 -19.71 -34.70
N ASP A 530 -5.06 -19.42 -35.98
CA ASP A 530 -4.21 -20.25 -36.86
C ASP A 530 -2.71 -19.91 -36.76
N CYS A 531 -2.34 -18.64 -36.57
CA CYS A 531 -0.94 -18.21 -36.57
C CYS A 531 -0.50 -17.39 -35.36
N GLY A 532 -1.43 -17.06 -34.41
CA GLY A 532 -1.10 -16.24 -33.26
C GLY A 532 -1.11 -14.73 -33.49
N PHE A 533 -1.18 -14.24 -34.71
CA PHE A 533 -1.10 -12.81 -35.03
C PHE A 533 -2.07 -11.96 -34.21
N VAL A 534 -1.54 -10.87 -33.64
CA VAL A 534 -2.29 -9.83 -32.94
C VAL A 534 -1.93 -8.46 -33.51
N PRO A 535 -2.91 -7.64 -33.91
CA PRO A 535 -2.63 -6.28 -34.40
C PRO A 535 -1.97 -5.41 -33.33
N THR A 536 -0.80 -4.81 -33.65
CA THR A 536 -0.04 -3.92 -32.78
C THR A 536 0.02 -2.49 -33.33
N CYS A 537 0.26 -1.53 -32.48
CA CYS A 537 0.44 -0.14 -32.88
C CYS A 537 1.84 0.09 -33.45
N PRO A 538 1.97 0.65 -34.68
CA PRO A 538 3.27 0.86 -35.30
C PRO A 538 4.16 1.87 -34.57
N SER A 539 3.59 2.76 -33.76
CA SER A 539 4.31 3.81 -33.04
C SER A 539 4.63 3.45 -31.59
N CYS A 540 3.83 2.56 -30.95
CA CYS A 540 3.92 2.26 -29.52
C CYS A 540 4.30 0.81 -29.23
N ASP A 541 4.27 -0.06 -30.23
CA ASP A 541 4.48 -1.52 -30.14
C ASP A 541 3.57 -2.21 -29.07
N THR A 542 2.42 -1.62 -28.80
CA THR A 542 1.41 -2.18 -27.89
C THR A 542 0.24 -2.73 -28.68
N SER A 543 -0.42 -3.77 -28.19
CA SER A 543 -1.58 -4.37 -28.85
C SER A 543 -2.72 -3.37 -28.98
N LEU A 544 -3.38 -3.37 -30.13
CA LEU A 544 -4.52 -2.51 -30.40
C LEU A 544 -5.79 -3.06 -29.74
N THR A 545 -6.53 -2.19 -29.07
CA THR A 545 -7.82 -2.55 -28.47
C THR A 545 -8.93 -2.54 -29.52
N TYR A 546 -9.71 -3.63 -29.57
CA TYR A 546 -10.83 -3.76 -30.51
C TYR A 546 -12.11 -3.14 -29.93
N HIS A 547 -12.65 -2.18 -30.66
CA HIS A 547 -13.94 -1.55 -30.38
C HIS A 547 -15.02 -2.08 -31.30
N GLU A 548 -16.06 -2.70 -30.75
CA GLU A 548 -17.17 -3.30 -31.50
C GLU A 548 -17.97 -2.28 -32.30
N ARG A 549 -18.23 -1.10 -31.66
CA ARG A 549 -18.86 0.02 -32.38
C ARG A 549 -17.88 0.58 -33.38
N GLY A 550 -18.24 0.51 -34.65
CA GLY A 550 -17.40 0.94 -35.78
C GLY A 550 -16.37 -0.08 -36.24
N ARG A 551 -16.19 -1.23 -35.57
CA ARG A 551 -15.18 -2.26 -35.89
C ARG A 551 -13.79 -1.69 -36.08
N MET A 552 -13.34 -0.90 -35.08
CA MET A 552 -12.08 -0.20 -35.10
C MET A 552 -11.09 -0.83 -34.12
N LEU A 553 -9.80 -0.73 -34.46
CA LEU A 553 -8.67 -1.04 -33.60
C LEU A 553 -8.04 0.28 -33.15
N VAL A 554 -7.88 0.50 -31.86
CA VAL A 554 -7.42 1.78 -31.29
C VAL A 554 -6.22 1.54 -30.37
N CYS A 555 -5.17 2.32 -30.55
CA CYS A 555 -4.09 2.44 -29.58
C CYS A 555 -4.46 3.50 -28.53
N HIS A 556 -4.59 3.08 -27.28
CA HIS A 556 -4.91 4.00 -26.19
C HIS A 556 -3.71 4.79 -25.67
N HIS A 557 -2.48 4.56 -26.17
CA HIS A 557 -1.32 5.37 -25.84
C HIS A 557 -1.22 6.65 -26.69
N CYS A 558 -1.38 6.50 -28.02
CA CYS A 558 -1.17 7.59 -28.97
C CYS A 558 -2.41 7.95 -29.80
N GLY A 559 -3.53 7.28 -29.59
CA GLY A 559 -4.77 7.51 -30.34
C GLY A 559 -4.78 6.95 -31.79
N HIS A 560 -3.74 6.22 -32.22
CA HIS A 560 -3.73 5.59 -33.55
C HIS A 560 -4.94 4.68 -33.75
N THR A 561 -5.64 4.83 -34.85
CA THR A 561 -6.89 4.11 -35.13
C THR A 561 -6.89 3.55 -36.53
N VAL A 562 -7.27 2.27 -36.68
CA VAL A 562 -7.35 1.58 -37.96
C VAL A 562 -8.57 0.65 -37.98
N GLY A 563 -9.14 0.41 -39.16
CA GLY A 563 -10.27 -0.54 -39.32
C GLY A 563 -9.82 -1.96 -38.99
N ALA A 564 -10.69 -2.70 -38.30
CA ALA A 564 -10.43 -4.11 -38.02
C ALA A 564 -10.48 -4.96 -39.30
N PRO A 565 -9.40 -5.71 -39.64
CA PRO A 565 -9.39 -6.56 -40.85
C PRO A 565 -10.40 -7.70 -40.71
N ALA A 566 -10.98 -8.12 -41.83
CA ALA A 566 -11.94 -9.21 -41.89
C ALA A 566 -11.27 -10.60 -41.82
N VAL A 567 -10.05 -10.69 -42.29
CA VAL A 567 -9.17 -11.87 -42.29
C VAL A 567 -7.81 -11.50 -41.72
N CYS A 568 -7.07 -12.49 -41.27
CA CYS A 568 -5.71 -12.25 -40.72
C CYS A 568 -4.79 -11.72 -41.85
N PRO A 569 -4.13 -10.58 -41.65
CA PRO A 569 -3.22 -10.03 -42.68
C PRO A 569 -1.95 -10.87 -42.86
N GLU A 570 -1.54 -11.67 -41.91
CA GLU A 570 -0.34 -12.51 -41.96
C GLU A 570 -0.58 -13.83 -42.70
N CYS A 571 -1.65 -14.54 -42.36
CA CYS A 571 -1.90 -15.89 -42.91
C CYS A 571 -3.19 -16.04 -43.72
N GLY A 572 -3.98 -14.98 -43.90
CA GLY A 572 -5.26 -15.03 -44.67
C GLY A 572 -6.41 -15.73 -43.94
N SER A 573 -6.22 -16.23 -42.74
CA SER A 573 -7.22 -17.00 -42.00
C SER A 573 -8.45 -16.17 -41.63
N PRO A 574 -9.69 -16.75 -41.71
CA PRO A 574 -10.90 -16.11 -41.22
C PRO A 574 -11.07 -16.19 -39.69
N TYR A 575 -10.15 -16.85 -39.01
CA TYR A 575 -10.21 -17.08 -37.56
C TYR A 575 -9.48 -15.99 -36.75
N LEU A 576 -9.38 -14.77 -37.30
CA LEU A 576 -9.05 -13.57 -36.53
C LEU A 576 -10.26 -13.15 -35.71
N LYS A 577 -10.29 -13.47 -34.44
CA LYS A 577 -11.45 -13.29 -33.56
C LYS A 577 -11.09 -12.58 -32.27
N LYS A 578 -12.12 -12.01 -31.62
CA LYS A 578 -11.99 -11.51 -30.25
C LYS A 578 -11.50 -12.60 -29.31
N PHE A 579 -10.57 -12.22 -28.47
CA PHE A 579 -9.97 -13.10 -27.51
C PHE A 579 -10.36 -12.70 -26.08
N GLY A 580 -10.53 -13.71 -25.19
CA GLY A 580 -10.86 -13.57 -23.77
C GLY A 580 -11.96 -14.54 -23.35
N ALA A 581 -11.78 -15.24 -22.25
CA ALA A 581 -12.75 -16.13 -21.63
C ALA A 581 -12.88 -15.78 -20.14
N GLY A 582 -14.12 -15.66 -19.61
CA GLY A 582 -14.35 -15.42 -18.18
C GLY A 582 -14.05 -16.64 -17.31
N THR A 583 -13.64 -16.43 -16.05
CA THR A 583 -13.34 -17.50 -15.08
C THR A 583 -14.49 -18.50 -14.93
N GLN A 584 -15.73 -18.03 -14.94
CA GLN A 584 -16.93 -18.88 -14.85
C GLN A 584 -17.05 -19.84 -16.04
N ARG A 585 -16.73 -19.38 -17.25
CA ARG A 585 -16.75 -20.23 -18.44
C ARG A 585 -15.65 -21.29 -18.38
N VAL A 586 -14.45 -20.90 -17.94
CA VAL A 586 -13.31 -21.82 -17.76
C VAL A 586 -13.66 -22.89 -16.72
N GLU A 587 -14.27 -22.50 -15.60
CA GLU A 587 -14.73 -23.41 -14.57
C GLU A 587 -15.76 -24.43 -15.12
N ALA A 588 -16.74 -23.94 -15.86
CA ALA A 588 -17.77 -24.81 -16.46
C ALA A 588 -17.17 -25.82 -17.45
N GLU A 589 -16.27 -25.37 -18.34
CA GLU A 589 -15.58 -26.25 -19.28
C GLU A 589 -14.65 -27.24 -18.57
N LEU A 590 -13.96 -26.81 -17.50
CA LEU A 590 -13.10 -27.67 -16.68
C LEU A 590 -13.95 -28.74 -15.97
N ARG A 591 -15.08 -28.38 -15.38
CA ARG A 591 -15.99 -29.32 -14.71
C ARG A 591 -16.49 -30.39 -15.68
N ALA A 592 -16.99 -29.98 -16.84
CA ALA A 592 -17.43 -30.90 -17.87
C ALA A 592 -16.30 -31.85 -18.35
N LEU A 593 -15.07 -31.34 -18.39
CA LEU A 593 -13.89 -32.13 -18.73
C LEU A 593 -13.59 -33.19 -17.65
N LEU A 594 -13.56 -32.81 -16.39
CA LEU A 594 -13.24 -33.70 -15.25
C LEU A 594 -14.34 -34.77 -15.07
N ASP A 595 -15.62 -34.42 -15.20
CA ASP A 595 -16.75 -35.36 -15.08
C ASP A 595 -16.69 -36.46 -16.14
N GLY A 596 -16.12 -36.18 -17.33
CA GLY A 596 -15.92 -37.14 -18.41
C GLY A 596 -14.57 -37.87 -18.43
N MET A 597 -13.71 -37.64 -17.44
CA MET A 597 -12.30 -38.09 -17.46
C MET A 597 -12.14 -39.48 -16.85
N PRO A 598 -11.72 -40.51 -17.64
CA PRO A 598 -11.52 -41.86 -17.11
C PRO A 598 -10.41 -41.87 -16.06
N GLY A 599 -10.66 -42.59 -14.94
CA GLY A 599 -9.69 -42.76 -13.85
C GLY A 599 -9.63 -41.61 -12.85
N VAL A 600 -10.32 -40.51 -13.10
CA VAL A 600 -10.49 -39.42 -12.13
C VAL A 600 -11.81 -39.63 -11.42
N GLY A 601 -11.80 -39.65 -10.08
CA GLY A 601 -13.02 -39.86 -9.28
C GLY A 601 -14.07 -38.77 -9.58
N SER A 602 -15.34 -39.16 -9.62
CA SER A 602 -16.44 -38.21 -9.76
C SER A 602 -16.45 -37.27 -8.56
N GLY A 603 -16.41 -35.97 -8.81
CA GLY A 603 -16.50 -34.95 -7.76
C GLY A 603 -15.18 -34.37 -7.26
N VAL A 604 -14.09 -34.44 -8.03
CA VAL A 604 -12.87 -33.69 -7.72
C VAL A 604 -13.22 -32.19 -7.55
N PRO A 605 -12.93 -31.59 -6.40
CA PRO A 605 -13.31 -30.20 -6.14
C PRO A 605 -12.51 -29.25 -7.04
N ILE A 606 -13.23 -28.31 -7.65
CA ILE A 606 -12.65 -27.15 -8.36
C ILE A 606 -12.86 -25.96 -7.44
N ILE A 607 -11.79 -25.49 -6.84
CA ILE A 607 -11.80 -24.35 -5.92
C ILE A 607 -11.43 -23.11 -6.72
N ARG A 608 -12.40 -22.19 -6.88
CA ARG A 608 -12.21 -20.98 -7.65
C ARG A 608 -11.81 -19.80 -6.75
N MET A 609 -10.68 -19.17 -7.09
CA MET A 609 -10.16 -17.97 -6.41
C MET A 609 -10.05 -16.80 -7.37
N ASP A 610 -11.02 -15.91 -7.33
CA ASP A 610 -11.04 -14.63 -8.05
C ASP A 610 -11.58 -13.50 -7.15
N ALA A 611 -11.69 -12.29 -7.70
CA ALA A 611 -12.16 -11.13 -6.95
C ALA A 611 -13.58 -11.31 -6.40
N ASP A 612 -14.43 -12.05 -7.10
CA ASP A 612 -15.83 -12.28 -6.71
C ASP A 612 -15.91 -13.25 -5.51
N THR A 613 -15.10 -14.33 -5.53
CA THR A 613 -15.12 -15.38 -4.49
C THR A 613 -14.37 -14.98 -3.23
N THR A 614 -13.43 -14.03 -3.31
CA THR A 614 -12.57 -13.60 -2.20
C THR A 614 -13.00 -12.29 -1.53
N SER A 615 -14.15 -11.70 -1.90
CA SER A 615 -14.63 -10.41 -1.39
C SER A 615 -15.07 -10.44 0.09
N GLY A 616 -15.41 -11.60 0.65
CA GLY A 616 -15.83 -11.76 2.04
C GLY A 616 -14.66 -11.80 3.03
N LYS A 617 -14.88 -11.30 4.26
CA LYS A 617 -13.87 -11.40 5.34
C LYS A 617 -13.52 -12.86 5.62
N GLY A 618 -12.22 -13.23 5.50
CA GLY A 618 -11.74 -14.61 5.69
C GLY A 618 -12.08 -15.59 4.57
N ALA A 619 -12.70 -15.13 3.45
CA ALA A 619 -13.03 -16.01 2.32
C ALA A 619 -11.78 -16.59 1.65
N HIS A 620 -10.74 -15.79 1.51
CA HIS A 620 -9.46 -16.22 0.96
C HIS A 620 -8.82 -17.36 1.76
N GLU A 621 -8.78 -17.24 3.07
CA GLU A 621 -8.20 -18.24 3.97
C GLU A 621 -9.00 -19.55 3.93
N ARG A 622 -10.32 -19.48 3.97
CA ARG A 622 -11.20 -20.66 3.88
C ARG A 622 -11.02 -21.44 2.57
N LEU A 623 -10.93 -20.75 1.43
CA LEU A 623 -10.71 -21.40 0.14
C LEU A 623 -9.34 -22.11 0.08
N LEU A 624 -8.32 -21.53 0.71
CA LEU A 624 -7.00 -22.14 0.82
C LEU A 624 -7.01 -23.36 1.74
N GLU A 625 -7.71 -23.30 2.87
CA GLU A 625 -7.88 -24.41 3.79
C GLU A 625 -8.66 -25.57 3.12
N GLU A 626 -9.71 -25.26 2.35
CA GLU A 626 -10.44 -26.21 1.56
C GLU A 626 -9.53 -26.91 0.54
N PHE A 627 -8.70 -26.13 -0.17
CA PHE A 627 -7.73 -26.72 -1.11
C PHE A 627 -6.65 -27.53 -0.40
N ALA A 628 -6.13 -27.04 0.72
CA ALA A 628 -5.09 -27.74 1.49
C ALA A 628 -5.58 -29.06 2.07
N SER A 629 -6.85 -29.13 2.51
CA SER A 629 -7.43 -30.32 3.14
C SER A 629 -7.91 -31.39 2.17
N ALA A 630 -8.07 -31.08 0.89
CA ALA A 630 -8.49 -32.02 -0.13
C ALA A 630 -7.36 -32.97 -0.51
N ASP A 631 -7.66 -34.25 -0.78
CA ASP A 631 -6.65 -35.22 -1.29
C ASP A 631 -6.28 -34.89 -2.74
N ALA A 632 -7.28 -34.77 -3.64
CA ALA A 632 -7.11 -34.32 -5.00
C ALA A 632 -8.02 -33.12 -5.27
N ALA A 633 -7.50 -32.06 -5.84
CA ALA A 633 -8.24 -30.84 -6.14
C ALA A 633 -7.62 -30.04 -7.27
N VAL A 634 -8.42 -29.18 -7.91
CA VAL A 634 -7.95 -28.18 -8.86
C VAL A 634 -8.23 -26.78 -8.31
N LEU A 635 -7.17 -26.02 -8.08
CA LEU A 635 -7.27 -24.61 -7.73
C LEU A 635 -7.28 -23.80 -9.03
N LEU A 636 -8.42 -23.20 -9.36
CA LEU A 636 -8.60 -22.35 -10.53
C LEU A 636 -8.66 -20.89 -10.09
N GLY A 637 -7.81 -20.05 -10.64
CA GLY A 637 -7.90 -18.63 -10.27
C GLY A 637 -7.07 -17.71 -11.14
N THR A 638 -7.09 -16.45 -10.74
CA THR A 638 -6.35 -15.38 -11.41
C THR A 638 -4.96 -15.18 -10.77
N GLN A 639 -4.31 -14.07 -11.00
CA GLN A 639 -3.00 -13.75 -10.43
C GLN A 639 -2.89 -13.92 -8.90
N MET A 640 -4.03 -13.97 -8.19
CA MET A 640 -4.03 -14.20 -6.73
C MET A 640 -3.43 -15.55 -6.34
N ILE A 641 -3.60 -16.59 -7.18
CA ILE A 641 -3.04 -17.92 -6.92
C ILE A 641 -1.54 -18.02 -7.27
N ALA A 642 -1.02 -17.09 -8.05
CA ALA A 642 0.41 -17.02 -8.36
C ALA A 642 1.24 -16.50 -7.17
N LYS A 643 0.60 -15.95 -6.13
CA LYS A 643 1.23 -15.16 -5.07
C LYS A 643 0.98 -15.75 -3.68
N GLY A 644 2.03 -15.82 -2.87
CA GLY A 644 1.93 -16.07 -1.43
C GLY A 644 1.46 -17.46 -1.01
N LEU A 645 1.16 -18.37 -1.93
CA LEU A 645 0.68 -19.72 -1.64
C LEU A 645 1.84 -20.70 -1.59
N ASP A 646 1.88 -21.50 -0.55
CA ASP A 646 2.90 -22.53 -0.33
C ASP A 646 2.19 -23.87 -0.12
N PHE A 647 2.01 -24.61 -1.22
CA PHE A 647 1.45 -25.96 -1.18
C PHE A 647 2.52 -26.96 -1.60
N GLU A 648 2.85 -27.87 -0.73
CA GLU A 648 3.90 -28.87 -0.96
C GLU A 648 3.47 -29.97 -1.94
N ASP A 649 2.18 -30.20 -2.08
CA ASP A 649 1.56 -31.31 -2.84
C ASP A 649 1.05 -30.91 -4.25
N VAL A 650 1.37 -29.70 -4.71
CA VAL A 650 1.06 -29.25 -6.07
C VAL A 650 2.14 -29.73 -7.05
N THR A 651 1.76 -30.64 -7.92
CA THR A 651 2.65 -31.25 -8.92
C THR A 651 2.44 -30.74 -10.33
N LEU A 652 1.23 -30.27 -10.67
CA LEU A 652 0.91 -29.69 -11.98
C LEU A 652 0.44 -28.23 -11.85
N VAL A 653 1.07 -27.39 -12.65
CA VAL A 653 0.63 -26.00 -12.82
C VAL A 653 0.35 -25.75 -14.28
N GLY A 654 -0.85 -25.25 -14.60
CA GLY A 654 -1.28 -24.91 -15.96
C GLY A 654 -1.56 -23.42 -16.11
N VAL A 655 -0.87 -22.75 -17.02
CA VAL A 655 -1.26 -21.41 -17.47
C VAL A 655 -2.17 -21.61 -18.67
N ILE A 656 -3.48 -21.36 -18.47
CA ILE A 656 -4.50 -21.65 -19.51
C ILE A 656 -4.32 -20.75 -20.72
N ASN A 657 -3.82 -19.53 -20.52
CA ASN A 657 -3.65 -18.58 -21.58
C ASN A 657 -2.66 -17.47 -21.17
N ALA A 658 -1.44 -17.55 -21.73
CA ALA A 658 -0.43 -16.52 -21.55
C ALA A 658 -0.70 -15.26 -22.39
N ASP A 659 -1.37 -15.40 -23.56
CA ASP A 659 -1.59 -14.32 -24.51
C ASP A 659 -2.43 -13.17 -23.94
N THR A 660 -3.33 -13.45 -22.99
CA THR A 660 -4.16 -12.40 -22.39
C THR A 660 -3.32 -11.35 -21.67
N GLN A 661 -2.25 -11.74 -20.98
CA GLN A 661 -1.34 -10.79 -20.33
C GLN A 661 -0.41 -10.13 -21.33
N LEU A 662 0.10 -10.93 -22.28
CA LEU A 662 1.05 -10.50 -23.29
C LEU A 662 0.48 -9.38 -24.18
N HIS A 663 -0.84 -9.42 -24.44
CA HIS A 663 -1.53 -8.47 -25.32
C HIS A 663 -2.38 -7.44 -24.58
N LEU A 664 -2.13 -7.21 -23.30
CA LEU A 664 -2.62 -6.00 -22.66
C LEU A 664 -2.05 -4.76 -23.38
N PRO A 665 -2.87 -3.73 -23.61
CA PRO A 665 -2.38 -2.50 -24.24
C PRO A 665 -1.51 -1.68 -23.28
N ASP A 666 -0.39 -2.25 -22.87
CA ASP A 666 0.56 -1.69 -21.90
C ASP A 666 1.98 -2.08 -22.30
N TYR A 667 2.92 -1.14 -22.21
CA TYR A 667 4.33 -1.38 -22.57
C TYR A 667 5.02 -2.42 -21.67
N ARG A 668 4.48 -2.67 -20.45
CA ARG A 668 4.98 -3.69 -19.51
C ARG A 668 4.37 -5.08 -19.73
N ALA A 669 3.52 -5.26 -20.74
CA ALA A 669 2.80 -6.51 -20.96
C ALA A 669 3.73 -7.73 -21.08
N ALA A 670 4.83 -7.60 -21.83
CA ALA A 670 5.84 -8.65 -22.00
C ALA A 670 6.57 -8.96 -20.68
N GLU A 671 7.01 -7.95 -19.94
CA GLU A 671 7.64 -8.09 -18.61
C GLU A 671 6.71 -8.79 -17.61
N ARG A 672 5.46 -8.34 -17.53
CA ARG A 672 4.46 -8.95 -16.64
C ARG A 672 4.15 -10.41 -17.03
N THR A 673 4.18 -10.73 -18.31
CA THR A 673 3.99 -12.11 -18.78
C THR A 673 5.18 -12.99 -18.38
N PHE A 674 6.41 -12.50 -18.58
CA PHE A 674 7.63 -13.15 -18.14
C PHE A 674 7.58 -13.42 -16.63
N SER A 675 7.35 -12.39 -15.82
CA SER A 675 7.29 -12.48 -14.36
C SER A 675 6.21 -13.44 -13.88
N LEU A 676 5.03 -13.40 -14.51
CA LEU A 676 3.92 -14.28 -14.15
C LEU A 676 4.26 -15.76 -14.38
N ILE A 677 4.86 -16.09 -15.50
CA ILE A 677 5.24 -17.48 -15.81
C ILE A 677 6.29 -17.98 -14.81
N GLU A 678 7.35 -17.21 -14.51
CA GLU A 678 8.36 -17.59 -13.52
C GLU A 678 7.75 -17.75 -12.09
N GLN A 679 6.87 -16.86 -11.68
CA GLN A 679 6.22 -16.94 -10.36
C GLN A 679 5.34 -18.17 -10.22
N VAL A 680 4.54 -18.45 -11.25
CA VAL A 680 3.63 -19.60 -11.27
C VAL A 680 4.44 -20.91 -11.36
N ALA A 681 5.49 -20.92 -12.14
CA ALA A 681 6.42 -22.04 -12.20
C ALA A 681 7.02 -22.35 -10.82
N GLY A 682 7.39 -21.32 -10.08
CA GLY A 682 7.88 -21.46 -8.71
C GLY A 682 6.93 -22.14 -7.71
N ARG A 683 5.65 -22.37 -8.08
CA ARG A 683 4.66 -23.03 -7.22
C ARG A 683 4.68 -24.55 -7.34
N ALA A 684 5.17 -25.09 -8.45
CA ALA A 684 5.25 -26.53 -8.65
C ALA A 684 6.50 -27.15 -8.01
N GLY A 685 6.39 -28.39 -7.54
CA GLY A 685 7.55 -29.22 -7.13
C GLY A 685 8.30 -28.69 -5.92
N ARG A 686 7.60 -28.33 -4.84
CA ARG A 686 8.23 -27.90 -3.58
C ARG A 686 8.53 -29.04 -2.63
N ALA A 687 7.73 -30.11 -2.66
CA ALA A 687 7.96 -31.34 -1.93
C ALA A 687 8.90 -32.29 -2.68
N ASP A 688 8.86 -33.57 -2.36
CA ASP A 688 9.72 -34.58 -2.96
C ASP A 688 9.35 -34.98 -4.40
N LEU A 689 8.20 -34.51 -4.89
CA LEU A 689 7.73 -34.81 -6.24
C LEU A 689 8.19 -33.71 -7.23
N PRO A 690 8.65 -34.09 -8.44
CA PRO A 690 8.97 -33.12 -9.47
C PRO A 690 7.72 -32.37 -9.91
N GLY A 691 7.85 -31.06 -10.03
CA GLY A 691 6.77 -30.23 -10.54
C GLY A 691 6.82 -30.10 -12.05
N ARG A 692 5.67 -30.07 -12.71
CA ARG A 692 5.51 -29.82 -14.15
C ARG A 692 4.65 -28.57 -14.38
N VAL A 693 5.10 -27.72 -15.31
CA VAL A 693 4.38 -26.49 -15.66
C VAL A 693 4.05 -26.50 -17.14
N LEU A 694 2.80 -26.27 -17.48
CA LEU A 694 2.33 -26.21 -18.87
C LEU A 694 1.80 -24.79 -19.17
N VAL A 695 2.42 -24.13 -20.14
CA VAL A 695 2.03 -22.76 -20.55
C VAL A 695 1.40 -22.80 -21.93
N GLN A 696 0.09 -22.61 -22.00
CA GLN A 696 -0.66 -22.55 -23.26
C GLN A 696 -0.62 -21.15 -23.85
N THR A 697 -0.23 -21.04 -25.11
CA THR A 697 -0.17 -19.78 -25.86
C THR A 697 -0.36 -19.99 -27.36
N TYR A 698 -0.89 -18.99 -28.04
CA TYR A 698 -0.94 -18.94 -29.50
C TYR A 698 0.34 -18.38 -30.12
N GLU A 699 1.22 -17.76 -29.31
CA GLU A 699 2.54 -17.24 -29.71
C GLU A 699 3.67 -18.06 -29.08
N ALA A 700 3.75 -19.34 -29.41
CA ALA A 700 4.73 -20.24 -28.79
C ALA A 700 6.21 -19.81 -28.97
N ASP A 701 6.52 -19.01 -29.96
CA ASP A 701 7.88 -18.50 -30.23
C ASP A 701 8.16 -17.12 -29.63
N ASN A 702 7.20 -16.54 -28.90
CA ASN A 702 7.36 -15.23 -28.24
C ASN A 702 8.53 -15.24 -27.25
N VAL A 703 9.41 -14.23 -27.37
CA VAL A 703 10.66 -14.18 -26.60
C VAL A 703 10.40 -14.14 -25.09
N ALA A 704 9.38 -13.40 -24.62
CA ALA A 704 9.08 -13.30 -23.20
C ALA A 704 8.64 -14.67 -22.63
N ILE A 705 7.79 -15.40 -23.36
CA ILE A 705 7.31 -16.73 -22.97
C ILE A 705 8.43 -17.75 -22.99
N ARG A 706 9.24 -17.78 -24.08
CA ARG A 706 10.36 -18.72 -24.23
C ARG A 706 11.46 -18.48 -23.20
N ALA A 707 11.76 -17.22 -22.94
CA ALA A 707 12.77 -16.84 -21.95
C ALA A 707 12.31 -17.23 -20.53
N ALA A 708 11.04 -16.96 -20.18
CA ALA A 708 10.48 -17.36 -18.91
C ALA A 708 10.46 -18.90 -18.72
N ALA A 709 10.09 -19.63 -19.77
CA ALA A 709 10.11 -21.10 -19.75
C ALA A 709 11.53 -21.69 -19.55
N ALA A 710 12.55 -20.99 -20.02
CA ALA A 710 13.94 -21.38 -19.86
C ALA A 710 14.63 -20.75 -18.62
N TYR A 711 13.93 -19.94 -17.83
CA TYR A 711 14.49 -19.13 -16.74
C TYR A 711 15.66 -18.24 -17.20
N ASP A 712 15.65 -17.81 -18.49
CA ASP A 712 16.70 -17.00 -19.13
C ASP A 712 16.28 -15.52 -19.19
N ARG A 713 16.36 -14.84 -18.05
CA ARG A 713 16.07 -13.41 -17.94
C ARG A 713 17.00 -12.57 -18.83
N ALA A 714 18.26 -12.97 -18.97
CA ALA A 714 19.20 -12.24 -19.80
C ALA A 714 18.75 -12.22 -21.28
N ARG A 715 18.18 -13.32 -21.79
CA ARG A 715 17.58 -13.38 -23.12
C ARG A 715 16.39 -12.42 -23.24
N PHE A 716 15.52 -12.37 -22.22
CA PHE A 716 14.39 -11.45 -22.19
C PHE A 716 14.85 -9.99 -22.21
N LEU A 717 15.79 -9.61 -21.34
CA LEU A 717 16.30 -8.24 -21.25
C LEU A 717 16.98 -7.78 -22.54
N ARG A 718 17.79 -8.65 -23.18
CA ARG A 718 18.41 -8.36 -24.49
C ARG A 718 17.41 -8.05 -25.59
N ALA A 719 16.20 -8.60 -25.52
CA ALA A 719 15.14 -8.31 -26.48
C ALA A 719 14.30 -7.07 -26.10
N GLU A 720 14.03 -6.88 -24.83
CA GLU A 720 13.10 -5.87 -24.34
C GLU A 720 13.75 -4.48 -24.19
N LEU A 721 14.95 -4.38 -23.62
CA LEU A 721 15.60 -3.08 -23.39
C LEU A 721 15.82 -2.25 -24.67
N PRO A 722 16.26 -2.80 -25.81
CA PRO A 722 16.38 -2.03 -27.05
C PRO A 722 15.04 -1.46 -27.53
N LYS A 723 13.95 -2.23 -27.40
CA LYS A 723 12.60 -1.76 -27.75
C LYS A 723 12.18 -0.59 -26.88
N ARG A 724 12.35 -0.70 -25.56
CA ARG A 724 12.02 0.40 -24.61
C ARG A 724 12.82 1.65 -24.87
N ARG A 725 14.11 1.49 -25.23
CA ARG A 725 14.96 2.64 -25.58
C ARG A 725 14.46 3.37 -26.82
N ILE A 726 14.16 2.63 -27.90
CA ILE A 726 13.68 3.22 -29.17
C ILE A 726 12.32 3.90 -28.97
N LEU A 727 11.42 3.27 -28.22
CA LEU A 727 10.05 3.74 -28.02
C LEU A 727 9.92 4.75 -26.85
N LEU A 728 11.04 5.10 -26.23
CA LEU A 728 11.08 6.00 -25.07
C LEU A 728 10.12 5.53 -23.95
N TYR A 729 10.40 4.33 -23.42
CA TYR A 729 9.73 3.81 -22.22
C TYR A 729 10.71 3.67 -21.04
N PRO A 730 10.21 3.63 -19.79
CA PRO A 730 11.04 3.32 -18.63
C PRO A 730 11.83 2.01 -18.84
N PRO A 731 13.12 1.95 -18.40
CA PRO A 731 13.84 2.87 -17.54
C PRO A 731 14.51 4.07 -18.24
N PHE A 732 14.39 4.21 -19.58
CA PHE A 732 15.09 5.23 -20.36
C PHE A 732 14.45 6.62 -20.29
N VAL A 733 13.20 6.68 -19.85
CA VAL A 733 12.45 7.92 -19.62
C VAL A 733 11.62 7.81 -18.34
N ARG A 734 11.23 8.96 -17.82
CA ARG A 734 10.13 9.10 -16.85
C ARG A 734 8.86 9.47 -17.57
N MET A 735 7.73 9.12 -16.99
CA MET A 735 6.42 9.38 -17.58
C MET A 735 5.49 10.08 -16.60
N ALA A 736 4.60 10.94 -17.13
CA ALA A 736 3.42 11.40 -16.42
C ALA A 736 2.18 11.11 -17.26
N ASN A 737 1.19 10.50 -16.64
CA ASN A 737 -0.13 10.29 -17.22
C ASN A 737 -1.09 11.35 -16.67
N VAL A 738 -1.45 12.31 -17.51
CA VAL A 738 -2.38 13.38 -17.16
C VAL A 738 -3.79 12.91 -17.47
N LEU A 739 -4.54 12.54 -16.43
CA LEU A 739 -5.90 12.03 -16.52
C LEU A 739 -6.91 13.16 -16.50
N VAL A 740 -7.88 13.11 -17.43
CA VAL A 740 -9.01 14.04 -17.53
C VAL A 740 -10.30 13.25 -17.51
N TRP A 741 -11.23 13.59 -16.61
CA TRP A 741 -12.49 12.85 -16.55
C TRP A 741 -13.68 13.71 -16.13
N GLY A 742 -14.88 13.29 -16.57
CA GLY A 742 -16.13 14.00 -16.28
C GLY A 742 -17.34 13.23 -16.84
N LYS A 743 -18.53 13.77 -16.59
CA LYS A 743 -19.77 13.15 -17.05
C LYS A 743 -20.08 13.46 -18.51
N ASP A 744 -19.58 14.59 -19.03
CA ASP A 744 -19.78 15.06 -20.41
C ASP A 744 -18.55 14.75 -21.27
N GLU A 745 -18.67 13.81 -22.21
CA GLU A 745 -17.56 13.38 -23.05
C GLU A 745 -16.98 14.47 -23.93
N PRO A 746 -17.77 15.33 -24.64
CA PRO A 746 -17.26 16.44 -25.40
C PRO A 746 -16.41 17.42 -24.56
N ALA A 747 -16.87 17.79 -23.36
CA ALA A 747 -16.14 18.66 -22.46
C ALA A 747 -14.81 18.03 -22.00
N VAL A 748 -14.81 16.74 -21.62
CA VAL A 748 -13.62 16.00 -21.22
C VAL A 748 -12.60 15.94 -22.36
N ARG A 749 -13.06 15.64 -23.60
CA ARG A 749 -12.20 15.60 -24.79
C ARG A 749 -11.58 16.95 -25.07
N THR A 750 -12.39 18.01 -25.13
CA THR A 750 -11.91 19.38 -25.39
C THR A 750 -10.88 19.82 -24.33
N SER A 751 -11.12 19.50 -23.07
CA SER A 751 -10.20 19.80 -21.98
C SER A 751 -8.89 19.02 -22.11
N ALA A 752 -8.93 17.74 -22.50
CA ALA A 752 -7.74 16.93 -22.76
C ALA A 752 -6.93 17.44 -23.97
N GLU A 753 -7.60 17.81 -25.08
CA GLU A 753 -6.96 18.39 -26.27
C GLU A 753 -6.31 19.74 -25.96
N LYS A 754 -6.94 20.57 -25.14
CA LYS A 754 -6.39 21.85 -24.65
C LYS A 754 -5.13 21.61 -23.81
N LEU A 755 -5.17 20.66 -22.86
CA LEU A 755 -4.00 20.28 -22.06
C LEU A 755 -2.85 19.76 -22.92
N PHE A 756 -3.12 18.95 -23.93
CA PHE A 756 -2.11 18.52 -24.89
C PHE A 756 -1.45 19.70 -25.58
N GLY A 757 -2.23 20.70 -26.03
CA GLY A 757 -1.70 21.93 -26.63
C GLY A 757 -0.81 22.72 -25.67
N GLU A 758 -1.28 22.94 -24.44
CA GLU A 758 -0.54 23.66 -23.39
C GLU A 758 0.76 22.94 -23.00
N LEU A 759 0.73 21.62 -22.81
CA LEU A 759 1.91 20.80 -22.54
C LEU A 759 2.90 20.82 -23.70
N SER A 760 2.42 20.77 -24.96
CA SER A 760 3.25 20.83 -26.15
C SER A 760 4.02 22.15 -26.24
N VAL A 761 3.38 23.27 -25.91
CA VAL A 761 4.03 24.59 -25.86
C VAL A 761 5.08 24.60 -24.75
N ARG A 762 4.76 24.19 -23.54
CA ARG A 762 5.72 24.17 -22.43
C ARG A 762 6.91 23.26 -22.65
N ILE A 763 6.70 22.08 -23.25
CA ILE A 763 7.80 21.18 -23.60
C ILE A 763 8.74 21.84 -24.60
N ARG A 764 8.22 22.55 -25.58
CA ARG A 764 9.06 23.30 -26.54
C ARG A 764 9.82 24.45 -25.87
N ASP A 765 9.20 25.17 -24.91
CA ASP A 765 9.79 26.35 -24.29
C ASP A 765 10.76 26.00 -23.14
N PHE A 766 10.48 24.96 -22.38
CA PHE A 766 11.18 24.61 -21.13
C PHE A 766 11.71 23.18 -21.09
N GLY A 767 11.27 22.32 -22.01
CA GLY A 767 11.81 20.99 -22.19
C GLY A 767 13.18 21.03 -22.86
N GLY A 768 13.85 19.91 -22.89
CA GLY A 768 15.10 19.70 -23.63
C GLY A 768 14.95 18.51 -24.55
N ASP A 769 16.08 18.03 -25.02
CA ASP A 769 16.14 16.78 -25.80
C ASP A 769 15.57 15.61 -24.99
N GLY A 770 14.82 14.75 -25.65
CA GLY A 770 14.18 13.58 -25.01
C GLY A 770 12.83 13.85 -24.37
N TRP A 771 12.34 15.10 -24.33
CA TRP A 771 10.97 15.40 -23.92
C TRP A 771 9.98 15.15 -25.06
N SER A 772 8.84 14.54 -24.75
CA SER A 772 7.73 14.37 -25.70
C SER A 772 6.39 14.32 -25.00
N VAL A 773 5.34 14.65 -25.75
CA VAL A 773 3.95 14.50 -25.33
C VAL A 773 3.17 13.75 -26.39
N LEU A 774 2.41 12.75 -25.96
CA LEU A 774 1.52 12.01 -26.85
C LEU A 774 0.18 12.74 -26.99
N PRO A 775 -0.47 12.65 -28.17
CA PRO A 775 -1.78 13.25 -28.38
C PRO A 775 -2.81 12.79 -27.34
N ALA A 776 -3.76 13.68 -27.02
CA ALA A 776 -4.86 13.32 -26.15
C ALA A 776 -5.63 12.14 -26.71
N SER A 777 -5.83 11.10 -25.88
CA SER A 777 -6.53 9.89 -26.29
C SER A 777 -7.48 9.39 -25.20
N PRO A 778 -8.56 8.66 -25.57
CA PRO A 778 -9.41 8.04 -24.56
C PRO A 778 -8.64 6.95 -23.83
N CYS A 779 -8.81 6.84 -22.51
CA CYS A 779 -8.25 5.71 -21.74
C CYS A 779 -8.80 4.37 -22.24
N VAL A 780 -8.12 3.26 -21.97
CA VAL A 780 -8.57 1.89 -22.30
C VAL A 780 -9.99 1.65 -21.77
N LEU A 781 -10.27 2.07 -20.55
CA LEU A 781 -11.60 2.16 -19.99
C LEU A 781 -12.15 3.58 -20.18
N ALA A 782 -12.53 3.89 -21.42
CA ALA A 782 -12.99 5.23 -21.79
C ALA A 782 -14.24 5.69 -21.02
N LYS A 783 -15.03 4.76 -20.49
CA LYS A 783 -16.18 5.04 -19.62
C LYS A 783 -16.22 4.10 -18.44
N LEU A 784 -16.16 4.64 -17.24
CA LEU A 784 -16.22 3.88 -16.00
C LEU A 784 -17.24 4.52 -15.04
N ARG A 785 -18.22 3.75 -14.56
CA ARG A 785 -19.27 4.22 -13.62
C ARG A 785 -19.96 5.52 -14.07
N GLY A 786 -20.23 5.65 -15.38
CA GLY A 786 -20.90 6.82 -15.94
C GLY A 786 -19.98 8.04 -16.21
N VAL A 787 -18.69 7.92 -15.97
CA VAL A 787 -17.69 8.97 -16.15
C VAL A 787 -16.82 8.62 -17.35
N TYR A 788 -16.63 9.57 -18.27
CA TYR A 788 -15.71 9.47 -19.40
C TYR A 788 -14.30 9.85 -18.98
N ARG A 789 -13.28 9.18 -19.55
CA ARG A 789 -11.87 9.29 -19.17
C ARG A 789 -10.99 9.43 -20.40
N TRP A 790 -10.20 10.49 -20.41
CA TRP A 790 -9.17 10.76 -21.40
C TRP A 790 -7.83 10.97 -20.72
N HIS A 791 -6.75 10.89 -21.48
CA HIS A 791 -5.43 11.15 -20.95
C HIS A 791 -4.48 11.78 -21.95
N VAL A 792 -3.42 12.40 -21.41
CA VAL A 792 -2.27 12.93 -22.15
C VAL A 792 -1.02 12.38 -21.47
N VAL A 793 -0.15 11.72 -22.22
CA VAL A 793 1.08 11.13 -21.68
C VAL A 793 2.26 12.04 -22.01
N VAL A 794 3.00 12.45 -20.97
CA VAL A 794 4.25 13.21 -21.08
C VAL A 794 5.41 12.27 -20.78
N LYS A 795 6.49 12.36 -21.53
CA LYS A 795 7.74 11.61 -21.33
C LYS A 795 8.90 12.60 -21.20
N CYS A 796 9.86 12.32 -20.32
CA CYS A 796 11.07 13.13 -20.13
C CYS A 796 12.27 12.25 -19.80
N PRO A 797 13.51 12.74 -19.97
CA PRO A 797 14.72 12.06 -19.51
C PRO A 797 14.66 11.76 -18.00
N PRO A 798 15.29 10.67 -17.51
CA PRO A 798 15.27 10.30 -16.08
C PRO A 798 15.83 11.37 -15.16
N ALA A 799 16.85 12.12 -15.61
CA ALA A 799 17.48 13.19 -14.83
C ALA A 799 16.61 14.44 -14.69
N ASP A 800 15.57 14.60 -15.53
CA ASP A 800 14.73 15.79 -15.53
C ASP A 800 13.53 15.62 -14.59
N GLY A 801 13.15 16.71 -13.94
CA GLY A 801 11.96 16.76 -13.09
C GLY A 801 10.70 17.02 -13.91
N LEU A 802 9.75 16.10 -13.95
CA LEU A 802 8.42 16.27 -14.55
C LEU A 802 7.68 17.51 -14.00
N SER A 803 7.89 17.83 -12.72
CA SER A 803 7.29 18.98 -12.05
C SER A 803 7.59 20.30 -12.76
N ARG A 804 8.79 20.46 -13.33
CA ARG A 804 9.19 21.69 -14.04
C ARG A 804 8.22 22.09 -15.17
N VAL A 805 7.71 21.11 -15.88
CA VAL A 805 6.82 21.32 -17.04
C VAL A 805 5.36 21.17 -16.64
N VAL A 806 5.03 20.15 -15.86
CA VAL A 806 3.65 19.74 -15.59
C VAL A 806 3.03 20.56 -14.43
N GLU A 807 3.74 20.71 -13.31
CA GLU A 807 3.21 21.34 -12.10
C GLU A 807 2.66 22.77 -12.30
N PRO A 808 3.36 23.68 -13.02
CA PRO A 808 2.86 25.04 -13.17
C PRO A 808 1.51 25.13 -13.91
N LEU A 809 1.23 24.19 -14.83
CA LEU A 809 -0.06 24.13 -15.51
C LEU A 809 -1.18 23.75 -14.55
N PHE A 810 -0.87 22.87 -13.58
CA PHE A 810 -1.85 22.44 -12.58
C PHE A 810 -2.08 23.50 -11.52
N ARG A 811 -1.05 24.21 -11.06
CA ARG A 811 -1.16 25.31 -10.10
C ARG A 811 -1.93 26.50 -10.64
N ALA A 812 -1.75 26.82 -11.93
CA ALA A 812 -2.42 27.94 -12.58
C ALA A 812 -3.82 27.61 -13.10
N ARG A 813 -4.21 26.32 -13.10
CA ARG A 813 -5.45 25.90 -13.71
C ARG A 813 -6.67 26.28 -12.88
N VAL A 814 -7.58 26.99 -13.50
CA VAL A 814 -8.93 27.18 -12.98
C VAL A 814 -9.73 25.90 -13.27
N PRO A 815 -10.33 25.25 -12.28
CA PRO A 815 -11.17 24.08 -12.51
C PRO A 815 -12.31 24.39 -13.49
N GLU A 816 -12.42 23.56 -14.53
CA GLU A 816 -13.57 23.62 -15.45
C GLU A 816 -14.75 22.89 -14.80
N GLU A 817 -15.95 23.46 -14.85
CA GLU A 817 -17.13 22.86 -14.23
C GLU A 817 -17.41 21.47 -14.82
N GLY A 818 -17.52 20.47 -13.98
CA GLY A 818 -17.80 19.08 -14.37
C GLY A 818 -16.61 18.29 -14.96
N VAL A 819 -15.41 18.92 -15.09
CA VAL A 819 -14.19 18.25 -15.56
C VAL A 819 -13.15 18.21 -14.45
N ASN A 820 -12.66 17.03 -14.20
CA ASN A 820 -11.59 16.79 -13.22
C ASN A 820 -10.29 16.44 -13.93
N VAL A 821 -9.17 16.81 -13.32
CA VAL A 821 -7.84 16.49 -13.83
C VAL A 821 -6.95 16.00 -12.70
N ALA A 822 -6.13 15.00 -12.97
CA ALA A 822 -5.09 14.52 -12.05
C ALA A 822 -3.84 14.08 -12.82
N VAL A 823 -2.71 14.14 -12.14
CA VAL A 823 -1.44 13.66 -12.67
C VAL A 823 -1.06 12.36 -11.97
N ASP A 824 -0.62 11.39 -12.76
CA ASP A 824 0.03 10.18 -12.29
C ASP A 824 1.47 10.16 -12.80
N VAL A 825 2.40 10.45 -11.91
CA VAL A 825 3.84 10.47 -12.20
C VAL A 825 4.38 9.04 -12.09
N ASP A 826 5.13 8.60 -13.06
CA ASP A 826 5.66 7.25 -13.21
C ASP A 826 4.55 6.19 -13.01
N PRO A 827 3.54 6.20 -13.90
CA PRO A 827 2.38 5.32 -13.79
C PRO A 827 2.79 3.85 -13.92
N ASN A 828 2.16 3.01 -13.11
CA ASN A 828 2.39 1.56 -13.18
C ASN A 828 1.82 0.94 -14.45
N ASP A 829 0.74 1.52 -14.97
CA ASP A 829 0.15 1.21 -16.26
C ASP A 829 -0.56 2.44 -16.85
N LEU A 830 -0.94 2.36 -18.13
CA LEU A 830 -1.69 3.39 -18.83
C LEU A 830 -3.16 2.98 -19.09
N LEU A 831 -3.69 1.99 -18.33
CA LEU A 831 -5.01 1.37 -18.51
C LEU A 831 -6.20 2.22 -18.02
#